data_675e3ff8084d7d2f5b0949a5f93916c7
#
_entry.id   675e3ff8084d7d2f5b0949a5f93916c7
#
_cell.length_a   1.000
_cell.length_b   1.000
_cell.length_c   1.000
_cell.angle_alpha   90.00
_cell.angle_beta   90.00
_cell.angle_gamma   90.00
#
_symmetry.space_group_name_H-M   'P 1'
#
loop_
_entity.id
_entity.type
_entity.pdbx_description
1 polymer ?
#
loop_
_entity_poly.entity_id
_entity_poly.type
_entity_poly.pdbx_seq_one_letter_code
_entity_poly.pdbx_strand_id
1 'polypeptide(L)'
;MSDSSTSPLEEKQQESPKTATTPQVQSTPRSSRIQRRTTDIYNANPEKDEKEEMEDDAKHHPAGAQFKAMFYRRWIGVKRSIGSVIANIIVTLVVSCLAIVVKALMNTLVSDKFEYFNFTAYPFKGNILPVIASDYANNFTKKPFQSKYVEVIKELYKQDTGTDADIRFYDNIESANKFISDCRSKGIFVSMGIGLPEEYNPQGGNNLTMIWNDTVAMSTQSWVADNMSLISYVNLYRIEYAVLTTPPNLSSFPEPFKSIITQKYAAYGLSKHCNLNIIYSLLAGQGRDIIFSVVAPLLIAAGLTSIITTVIVTPIIDIQGPIRAYMVSCNLEILPYWVVTFLFDFINWTIEVTLVWVLFVICRVENFSKNLGQTYYILWICGPAMILYIYSLSFLFNDADSASRNAFICNIILLIIPIIVTLVTLDFNDPLGSLNKTHWTGWIYGLFPPLLIEGYMQQVFITYTYNHDGLKYYFKSESAAQPYSIYAFVDIVIYICILIFIERWRIHLQRKAAKSNFGDYHEFFEEQKKKHPVTQEAHDMEKEVDENTDYAVRIYNVSRLFFNTEGKPIPAVNKVSLGVKKGSLFGFLGANGAGKTTLINMITSLLPPSDGTIEINGKDIMVENDPSLLAVCPQFNTHLCMDMTISEHFHFYSLLHRMSPEHEKRNSERLIQLLDLKDIKDIPIRELSEGDVRKLAIALSFLGRAQIILLDEPTATLDPVSRRQVHEMVLYYRGQKTFMLCTHLLSEAEALCDNISIMIKGNVYTVGSPQYLQSKFGTDFKVDMQLEDEQEETGEKVDKFFQENIPQAAISIKRPSARIYNVPAISINLGVLFKKMEEGKKGDNGFKYYTCSSSSLEKVFMEIVRISEGEEGTLM
;
A
#
# COMPACT_ATOMS: atom_id res chain seq x y z
N MET A 1 -24.34 -18.61 -45.30
CA MET A 1 -24.64 -17.50 -46.21
C MET A 1 -23.55 -16.50 -45.89
N SER A 2 -22.41 -16.58 -46.53
CA SER A 2 -21.95 -16.01 -47.84
C SER A 2 -21.96 -14.48 -47.76
N ASP A 3 -20.90 -13.75 -47.95
CA ASP A 3 -19.78 -13.75 -48.92
C ASP A 3 -18.72 -12.80 -48.40
N SER A 4 -17.46 -13.15 -48.34
CA SER A 4 -16.39 -13.00 -49.36
C SER A 4 -16.30 -11.64 -50.08
N SER A 5 -15.24 -10.89 -49.80
CA SER A 5 -14.57 -10.06 -50.82
C SER A 5 -13.09 -9.86 -50.48
N THR A 6 -12.29 -10.55 -51.20
CA THR A 6 -10.85 -10.40 -51.41
C THR A 6 -10.56 -9.14 -52.20
N SER A 7 -9.45 -8.48 -51.91
CA SER A 7 -8.73 -7.56 -52.83
C SER A 7 -7.23 -7.65 -52.59
N PRO A 8 -6.39 -7.35 -53.62
CA PRO A 8 -5.21 -8.15 -53.95
C PRO A 8 -3.87 -7.57 -53.45
N LEU A 9 -2.91 -8.49 -53.33
CA LEU A 9 -1.51 -8.26 -53.06
C LEU A 9 -0.83 -7.56 -54.29
N GLU A 10 -0.23 -6.41 -54.09
CA GLU A 10 0.74 -5.85 -54.99
C GLU A 10 2.15 -6.40 -54.66
N GLU A 11 2.66 -7.18 -55.61
CA GLU A 11 4.07 -7.53 -55.73
C GLU A 11 4.91 -6.27 -55.93
N LYS A 12 5.89 -6.00 -55.02
CA LYS A 12 7.05 -5.14 -55.33
C LYS A 12 8.29 -5.98 -55.41
N GLN A 13 8.86 -5.93 -56.63
CA GLN A 13 10.09 -6.57 -57.10
C GLN A 13 11.28 -6.31 -56.20
N GLN A 14 12.06 -7.37 -55.98
CA GLN A 14 13.42 -7.36 -55.42
C GLN A 14 14.38 -6.63 -56.39
N GLU A 15 14.93 -5.51 -55.94
CA GLU A 15 16.18 -4.98 -56.47
C GLU A 15 17.36 -5.45 -55.61
N SER A 16 18.34 -6.05 -56.24
CA SER A 16 19.60 -6.51 -55.70
C SER A 16 20.46 -5.34 -55.16
N PRO A 17 21.17 -5.47 -54.04
CA PRO A 17 21.98 -4.40 -53.51
C PRO A 17 23.30 -4.27 -54.24
N LYS A 18 23.56 -3.07 -54.70
CA LYS A 18 24.88 -2.61 -55.20
C LYS A 18 25.88 -2.61 -54.03
N THR A 19 27.05 -3.21 -54.28
CA THR A 19 28.27 -3.16 -53.48
C THR A 19 28.58 -1.74 -53.01
N ALA A 20 28.39 -1.44 -51.72
CA ALA A 20 28.87 -0.26 -51.09
C ALA A 20 30.23 -0.55 -50.42
N THR A 21 31.22 0.16 -50.86
CA THR A 21 32.58 0.26 -50.30
C THR A 21 32.53 0.62 -48.83
N THR A 22 33.08 -0.23 -47.97
CA THR A 22 33.30 -0.03 -46.54
C THR A 22 34.12 1.23 -46.29
N PRO A 23 33.63 2.20 -45.50
CA PRO A 23 34.53 3.25 -44.97
C PRO A 23 35.41 2.61 -43.90
N GLN A 24 36.72 2.75 -44.04
CA GLN A 24 37.70 2.48 -42.99
C GLN A 24 37.34 3.33 -41.75
N VAL A 25 36.80 2.69 -40.73
CA VAL A 25 36.70 3.30 -39.42
C VAL A 25 38.09 3.42 -38.84
N GLN A 26 38.63 4.63 -38.87
CA GLN A 26 39.79 4.97 -38.06
C GLN A 26 39.43 4.73 -36.60
N SER A 27 39.93 3.66 -36.02
CA SER A 27 39.90 3.36 -34.58
C SER A 27 40.74 4.39 -33.84
N THR A 28 40.13 5.50 -33.49
CA THR A 28 40.71 6.34 -32.45
C THR A 28 40.64 5.55 -31.13
N PRO A 29 41.74 5.42 -30.40
CA PRO A 29 41.80 4.60 -29.23
C PRO A 29 41.00 5.23 -28.08
N ARG A 30 39.73 4.88 -27.94
CA ARG A 30 38.91 5.17 -26.76
C ARG A 30 39.53 4.56 -25.50
N SER A 31 40.21 3.43 -25.61
CA SER A 31 40.90 2.75 -24.50
C SER A 31 42.06 3.58 -23.89
N SER A 32 42.84 4.32 -24.70
CA SER A 32 43.96 5.11 -24.17
C SER A 32 43.54 6.39 -23.45
N ARG A 33 42.37 6.96 -23.77
CA ARG A 33 41.83 8.10 -23.03
C ARG A 33 41.19 7.70 -21.69
N ILE A 34 40.55 6.51 -21.63
CA ILE A 34 39.97 5.95 -20.41
C ILE A 34 41.12 5.57 -19.47
N GLN A 35 42.18 4.88 -19.95
CA GLN A 35 43.33 4.52 -19.12
C GLN A 35 44.08 5.73 -18.55
N ARG A 36 44.25 6.82 -19.31
CA ARG A 36 44.89 8.03 -18.77
C ARG A 36 44.05 8.77 -17.71
N ARG A 37 42.71 8.81 -17.86
CA ARG A 37 41.84 9.48 -16.89
C ARG A 37 41.66 8.66 -15.60
N THR A 38 41.63 7.32 -15.70
CA THR A 38 41.61 6.45 -14.52
C THR A 38 42.95 6.55 -13.76
N THR A 39 44.08 6.60 -14.43
CA THR A 39 45.40 6.76 -13.78
C THR A 39 45.52 8.07 -12.96
N ASP A 40 44.92 9.15 -13.42
CA ASP A 40 44.94 10.43 -12.69
C ASP A 40 44.08 10.38 -11.41
N ILE A 41 42.98 9.62 -11.41
CA ILE A 41 42.10 9.40 -10.25
C ILE A 41 42.80 8.49 -9.22
N TYR A 42 43.44 7.43 -9.68
CA TYR A 42 44.23 6.51 -8.82
C TYR A 42 45.52 7.11 -8.24
N ASN A 43 45.99 8.20 -8.78
CA ASN A 43 47.18 8.95 -8.26
C ASN A 43 46.80 10.02 -7.22
N ALA A 44 45.51 10.28 -6.99
CA ALA A 44 45.06 11.12 -5.88
C ALA A 44 45.36 10.44 -4.55
N ASN A 45 45.82 11.20 -3.55
CA ASN A 45 46.11 10.65 -2.20
C ASN A 45 44.77 10.58 -1.41
N PRO A 46 44.17 9.38 -1.27
CA PRO A 46 42.85 9.27 -0.70
C PRO A 46 42.79 9.64 0.79
N GLU A 47 43.86 9.49 1.55
CA GLU A 47 43.93 9.94 2.95
C GLU A 47 43.81 11.46 3.11
N LYS A 48 44.32 12.22 2.15
CA LYS A 48 44.22 13.68 2.15
C LYS A 48 42.81 14.13 1.80
N ASP A 49 42.21 13.48 0.82
CA ASP A 49 40.82 13.75 0.40
C ASP A 49 39.82 13.46 1.53
N GLU A 50 40.00 12.36 2.27
CA GLU A 50 39.12 11.98 3.40
C GLU A 50 39.24 12.99 4.58
N LYS A 51 40.44 13.54 4.86
CA LYS A 51 40.60 14.58 5.86
C LYS A 51 39.94 15.91 5.47
N GLU A 52 40.07 16.33 4.21
CA GLU A 52 39.40 17.50 3.67
C GLU A 52 37.87 17.32 3.69
N GLU A 53 37.37 16.13 3.36
CA GLU A 53 35.94 15.77 3.43
C GLU A 53 35.41 15.82 4.85
N MET A 54 36.17 15.35 5.85
CA MET A 54 35.80 15.42 7.27
C MET A 54 35.73 16.87 7.78
N GLU A 55 36.66 17.72 7.36
CA GLU A 55 36.67 19.14 7.74
C GLU A 55 35.51 19.93 7.10
N ASP A 56 35.16 19.65 5.84
CA ASP A 56 34.05 20.29 5.16
C ASP A 56 32.69 19.91 5.77
N ASP A 57 32.52 18.67 6.12
CA ASP A 57 31.29 18.21 6.76
C ASP A 57 31.17 18.69 8.23
N ALA A 58 32.28 18.83 8.94
CA ALA A 58 32.27 19.40 10.28
C ALA A 58 31.85 20.88 10.30
N LYS A 59 32.15 21.61 9.22
CA LYS A 59 31.75 23.02 9.06
C LYS A 59 30.29 23.19 8.63
N HIS A 60 29.71 22.19 7.95
CA HIS A 60 28.36 22.25 7.36
C HIS A 60 27.52 21.04 7.82
N HIS A 61 27.01 21.05 9.06
CA HIS A 61 25.94 20.17 9.48
C HIS A 61 24.59 20.84 9.20
N PRO A 62 23.93 20.61 8.04
CA PRO A 62 22.64 21.22 7.81
C PRO A 62 21.60 20.58 8.74
N ALA A 63 21.19 21.37 9.74
CA ALA A 63 20.04 21.01 10.55
C ALA A 63 18.85 20.72 9.60
N GLY A 64 18.29 19.53 9.70
CA GLY A 64 17.16 19.13 8.85
C GLY A 64 17.52 18.50 7.49
N ALA A 65 18.77 18.12 7.24
CA ALA A 65 19.16 17.44 5.99
C ALA A 65 18.31 16.20 5.69
N GLN A 66 17.99 15.40 6.71
CA GLN A 66 17.17 14.20 6.56
C GLN A 66 15.71 14.53 6.22
N PHE A 67 15.16 15.62 6.77
CA PHE A 67 13.83 16.11 6.36
C PHE A 67 13.84 16.53 4.89
N LYS A 68 14.89 17.22 4.46
CA LYS A 68 15.08 17.64 3.06
C LYS A 68 15.24 16.42 2.15
N ALA A 69 15.98 15.40 2.55
CA ALA A 69 16.13 14.14 1.81
C ALA A 69 14.78 13.46 1.60
N MET A 70 14.03 13.24 2.67
CA MET A 70 12.73 12.60 2.60
C MET A 70 11.73 13.41 1.77
N PHE A 71 11.74 14.74 1.91
CA PHE A 71 10.93 15.64 1.09
C PHE A 71 11.30 15.51 -0.40
N TYR A 72 12.57 15.51 -0.72
CA TYR A 72 13.07 15.36 -2.08
C TYR A 72 12.63 14.04 -2.72
N ARG A 73 12.78 12.91 -2.00
CA ARG A 73 12.32 11.60 -2.45
C ARG A 73 10.81 11.59 -2.75
N ARG A 74 10.00 12.10 -1.81
CA ARG A 74 8.53 12.13 -1.97
C ARG A 74 8.11 13.05 -3.12
N TRP A 75 8.77 14.20 -3.27
CA TRP A 75 8.51 15.12 -4.36
C TRP A 75 8.76 14.51 -5.74
N ILE A 76 9.90 13.82 -5.91
CA ILE A 76 10.21 13.13 -7.17
C ILE A 76 9.17 12.03 -7.44
N GLY A 77 8.83 11.24 -6.44
CA GLY A 77 7.79 10.22 -6.55
C GLY A 77 6.47 10.80 -7.04
N VAL A 78 5.95 11.83 -6.39
CA VAL A 78 4.72 12.52 -6.81
C VAL A 78 4.84 13.11 -8.21
N LYS A 79 5.96 13.79 -8.51
CA LYS A 79 6.19 14.40 -9.84
C LYS A 79 6.14 13.40 -10.98
N ARG A 80 6.66 12.19 -10.78
CA ARG A 80 6.74 11.14 -11.82
C ARG A 80 5.53 10.20 -11.82
N SER A 81 4.83 10.08 -10.70
CA SER A 81 3.58 9.32 -10.58
C SER A 81 2.34 10.21 -10.48
N ILE A 82 2.40 11.43 -11.02
CA ILE A 82 1.32 12.42 -10.92
C ILE A 82 -0.03 11.88 -11.45
N GLY A 83 0.00 10.94 -12.40
CA GLY A 83 -1.19 10.29 -12.92
C GLY A 83 -1.98 9.52 -11.86
N SER A 84 -1.33 8.86 -10.91
CA SER A 84 -2.00 8.14 -9.82
C SER A 84 -2.65 9.11 -8.82
N VAL A 85 -1.97 10.22 -8.52
CA VAL A 85 -2.52 11.28 -7.64
C VAL A 85 -3.75 11.91 -8.29
N ILE A 86 -3.66 12.26 -9.58
CA ILE A 86 -4.79 12.81 -10.34
C ILE A 86 -5.94 11.81 -10.41
N ALA A 87 -5.66 10.52 -10.65
CA ALA A 87 -6.69 9.48 -10.70
C ALA A 87 -7.45 9.38 -9.36
N ASN A 88 -6.75 9.44 -8.22
CA ASN A 88 -7.38 9.43 -6.90
C ASN A 88 -8.27 10.67 -6.69
N ILE A 89 -7.77 11.85 -7.02
CA ILE A 89 -8.54 13.11 -6.96
C ILE A 89 -9.81 13.01 -7.83
N ILE A 90 -9.70 12.45 -9.04
CA ILE A 90 -10.85 12.24 -9.92
C ILE A 90 -11.86 11.29 -9.29
N VAL A 91 -11.43 10.18 -8.69
CA VAL A 91 -12.31 9.24 -7.99
C VAL A 91 -13.05 9.94 -6.85
N THR A 92 -12.33 10.68 -6.01
CA THR A 92 -12.91 11.46 -4.91
C THR A 92 -13.96 12.46 -5.41
N LEU A 93 -13.66 13.20 -6.50
CA LEU A 93 -14.60 14.15 -7.10
C LEU A 93 -15.80 13.46 -7.72
N VAL A 94 -15.62 12.37 -8.46
CA VAL A 94 -16.72 11.63 -9.11
C VAL A 94 -17.67 11.06 -8.06
N VAL A 95 -17.15 10.43 -7.00
CA VAL A 95 -17.99 9.89 -5.92
C VAL A 95 -18.72 11.02 -5.18
N SER A 96 -18.04 12.14 -4.93
CA SER A 96 -18.67 13.31 -4.29
C SER A 96 -19.71 13.99 -5.22
N CYS A 97 -19.47 14.02 -6.54
CA CYS A 97 -20.44 14.51 -7.52
C CYS A 97 -21.72 13.66 -7.54
N LEU A 98 -21.60 12.36 -7.24
CA LEU A 98 -22.78 11.48 -7.18
C LEU A 98 -23.78 11.97 -6.12
N ALA A 99 -23.31 12.55 -5.01
CA ALA A 99 -24.19 13.19 -4.03
C ALA A 99 -25.01 14.35 -4.62
N ILE A 100 -24.40 15.14 -5.51
CA ILE A 100 -25.10 16.25 -6.21
C ILE A 100 -26.11 15.70 -7.23
N VAL A 101 -25.72 14.65 -7.95
CA VAL A 101 -26.61 13.96 -8.90
C VAL A 101 -27.80 13.34 -8.17
N VAL A 102 -27.59 12.71 -7.01
CA VAL A 102 -28.68 12.19 -6.17
C VAL A 102 -29.62 13.32 -5.76
N LYS A 103 -29.11 14.48 -5.35
CA LYS A 103 -29.95 15.66 -5.04
C LYS A 103 -30.76 16.12 -6.25
N ALA A 104 -30.13 16.25 -7.42
CA ALA A 104 -30.81 16.67 -8.64
C ALA A 104 -31.88 15.65 -9.07
N LEU A 105 -31.55 14.36 -9.00
CA LEU A 105 -32.46 13.26 -9.32
C LEU A 105 -33.67 13.24 -8.36
N MET A 106 -33.42 13.39 -7.07
CA MET A 106 -34.49 13.50 -6.08
C MET A 106 -35.39 14.71 -6.31
N ASN A 107 -34.82 15.85 -6.71
CA ASN A 107 -35.60 17.04 -7.06
C ASN A 107 -36.42 16.86 -8.34
N THR A 108 -35.96 16.05 -9.31
CA THR A 108 -36.70 15.80 -10.57
C THR A 108 -37.72 14.69 -10.44
N LEU A 109 -37.43 13.62 -9.73
CA LEU A 109 -38.31 12.47 -9.51
C LEU A 109 -39.46 12.82 -8.54
N VAL A 110 -39.10 13.58 -7.49
CA VAL A 110 -40.07 14.10 -6.52
C VAL A 110 -40.29 15.55 -6.87
N SER A 111 -40.99 15.82 -8.00
CA SER A 111 -41.30 17.17 -8.44
C SER A 111 -42.16 17.88 -7.42
N ASP A 112 -42.02 19.25 -7.35
CA ASP A 112 -42.80 20.15 -6.49
C ASP A 112 -44.32 19.98 -6.62
N LYS A 113 -44.79 19.23 -7.61
CA LYS A 113 -46.17 18.79 -7.73
C LYS A 113 -46.66 17.97 -6.53
N PHE A 114 -45.74 17.39 -5.72
CA PHE A 114 -46.12 16.73 -4.46
C PHE A 114 -46.35 17.70 -3.30
N GLU A 115 -45.74 18.87 -3.29
CA GLU A 115 -46.02 19.92 -2.29
C GLU A 115 -47.41 20.59 -2.51
N TYR A 116 -47.91 20.58 -3.77
CA TYR A 116 -49.19 21.11 -4.18
C TYR A 116 -50.11 19.99 -4.64
N PHE A 117 -50.24 18.91 -3.90
CA PHE A 117 -51.41 18.11 -4.01
C PHE A 117 -52.57 18.97 -3.52
N ASN A 118 -53.26 19.60 -4.44
CA ASN A 118 -54.61 19.98 -4.20
C ASN A 118 -55.33 18.68 -3.94
N PHE A 119 -55.55 18.31 -2.69
CA PHE A 119 -56.43 17.23 -2.28
C PHE A 119 -57.82 17.66 -2.67
N THR A 120 -58.10 17.64 -4.00
CA THR A 120 -59.45 17.76 -4.46
C THR A 120 -60.16 16.50 -3.99
N ALA A 121 -61.32 16.63 -3.40
CA ALA A 121 -62.06 15.49 -2.87
C ALA A 121 -62.28 14.42 -3.95
N TYR A 122 -62.09 14.77 -5.21
CA TYR A 122 -62.47 13.96 -6.36
C TYR A 122 -61.43 14.02 -7.47
N PRO A 123 -60.29 13.33 -7.32
CA PRO A 123 -59.20 13.39 -8.33
C PRO A 123 -59.58 12.76 -9.68
N PHE A 124 -60.76 12.13 -9.79
CA PHE A 124 -61.17 11.39 -10.96
C PHE A 124 -62.48 11.99 -11.51
N LYS A 125 -62.53 12.20 -12.80
CA LYS A 125 -63.73 12.69 -13.52
C LYS A 125 -64.79 11.58 -13.59
N GLY A 126 -65.67 11.53 -12.63
CA GLY A 126 -66.84 10.68 -12.66
C GLY A 126 -67.99 11.42 -11.98
N ASN A 127 -69.08 11.68 -12.68
CA ASN A 127 -70.20 12.48 -12.19
C ASN A 127 -71.11 11.77 -11.17
N ILE A 128 -70.98 10.45 -11.03
CA ILE A 128 -71.84 9.65 -10.15
C ILE A 128 -71.15 9.41 -8.82
N LEU A 129 -71.78 9.87 -7.74
CA LEU A 129 -71.30 9.70 -6.38
C LEU A 129 -72.29 8.83 -5.58
N PRO A 130 -72.01 7.57 -5.27
CA PRO A 130 -72.86 6.79 -4.35
C PRO A 130 -72.68 7.31 -2.90
N VAL A 131 -73.77 7.61 -2.26
CA VAL A 131 -73.84 8.05 -0.85
C VAL A 131 -74.68 7.06 -0.07
N ILE A 132 -74.13 6.52 1.01
CA ILE A 132 -74.80 5.62 1.92
C ILE A 132 -75.45 6.48 3.01
N ALA A 133 -76.75 6.48 3.05
CA ALA A 133 -77.50 7.23 4.05
C ALA A 133 -78.67 6.40 4.56
N SER A 134 -78.64 5.94 5.78
CA SER A 134 -79.61 5.06 6.36
C SER A 134 -81.04 5.64 6.50
N ASP A 135 -81.15 6.98 6.46
CA ASP A 135 -82.49 7.67 6.53
C ASP A 135 -82.92 8.31 5.19
N TYR A 136 -82.33 7.91 4.07
CA TYR A 136 -82.69 8.45 2.76
C TYR A 136 -84.16 8.11 2.41
N ALA A 137 -84.61 6.90 2.67
CA ALA A 137 -85.95 6.46 2.37
C ALA A 137 -87.06 7.25 3.09
N ASN A 138 -86.71 7.90 4.22
CA ASN A 138 -87.59 8.78 4.99
C ASN A 138 -87.31 10.27 4.69
N ASN A 139 -86.62 10.62 3.63
CA ASN A 139 -86.28 11.98 3.26
C ASN A 139 -85.60 12.74 4.39
N PHE A 140 -84.70 12.04 5.15
CA PHE A 140 -83.90 12.55 6.29
C PHE A 140 -84.75 13.05 7.44
N THR A 141 -85.98 12.61 7.63
CA THR A 141 -86.84 13.08 8.69
C THR A 141 -86.39 12.62 10.09
N LYS A 142 -85.76 11.42 10.19
CA LYS A 142 -85.30 10.84 11.45
C LYS A 142 -83.88 11.25 11.73
N LYS A 143 -83.06 11.57 10.73
CA LYS A 143 -81.65 11.97 10.88
C LYS A 143 -81.38 13.26 10.04
N PRO A 144 -81.88 14.41 10.46
CA PRO A 144 -81.80 15.68 9.66
C PRO A 144 -80.34 16.14 9.49
N PHE A 145 -79.42 15.69 10.31
CA PHE A 145 -78.01 15.96 10.17
C PHE A 145 -77.38 15.32 8.90
N GLN A 146 -77.89 14.17 8.47
CA GLN A 146 -77.43 13.56 7.23
C GLN A 146 -77.69 14.45 5.99
N SER A 147 -78.82 15.16 5.94
CA SER A 147 -79.13 16.13 4.91
C SER A 147 -78.07 17.24 4.81
N LYS A 148 -77.58 17.75 5.94
CA LYS A 148 -76.51 18.71 5.98
C LYS A 148 -75.16 18.18 5.40
N TYR A 149 -74.84 16.92 5.70
CA TYR A 149 -73.70 16.27 5.08
C TYR A 149 -73.82 16.19 3.57
N VAL A 150 -74.98 15.88 3.03
CA VAL A 150 -75.28 15.80 1.57
C VAL A 150 -75.08 17.17 0.92
N GLU A 151 -75.55 18.25 1.52
CA GLU A 151 -75.36 19.62 1.01
C GLU A 151 -73.86 19.97 0.94
N VAL A 152 -73.16 19.73 2.02
CA VAL A 152 -71.70 20.01 2.08
C VAL A 152 -70.95 19.17 1.04
N ILE A 153 -71.25 17.92 0.91
CA ILE A 153 -70.65 17.04 -0.10
C ILE A 153 -70.89 17.57 -1.52
N LYS A 154 -72.10 18.02 -1.83
CA LYS A 154 -72.41 18.61 -3.14
C LYS A 154 -71.60 19.84 -3.41
N GLU A 155 -71.48 20.70 -2.41
CA GLU A 155 -70.77 21.97 -2.58
C GLU A 155 -69.26 21.78 -2.70
N LEU A 156 -68.66 20.91 -1.90
CA LEU A 156 -67.27 20.52 -2.02
C LEU A 156 -66.97 19.87 -3.37
N TYR A 157 -67.86 18.98 -3.83
CA TYR A 157 -67.70 18.34 -5.12
C TYR A 157 -67.72 19.36 -6.26
N LYS A 158 -68.66 20.30 -6.22
CA LYS A 158 -68.76 21.40 -7.21
C LYS A 158 -67.55 22.34 -7.18
N GLN A 159 -67.04 22.60 -5.99
CA GLN A 159 -65.83 23.41 -5.82
C GLN A 159 -64.59 22.75 -6.42
N ASP A 160 -64.45 21.45 -6.21
CA ASP A 160 -63.25 20.67 -6.62
C ASP A 160 -63.29 20.28 -8.11
N THR A 161 -64.45 19.97 -8.65
CA THR A 161 -64.62 19.46 -10.04
C THR A 161 -65.17 20.45 -11.04
N GLY A 162 -65.76 21.55 -10.57
CA GLY A 162 -66.47 22.52 -11.39
C GLY A 162 -67.81 22.06 -11.93
N THR A 163 -68.25 20.87 -11.55
CA THR A 163 -69.51 20.23 -12.04
C THR A 163 -70.40 19.77 -10.85
N ASP A 164 -71.68 19.65 -11.08
CA ASP A 164 -72.62 19.16 -10.04
C ASP A 164 -72.52 17.63 -9.96
N ALA A 165 -72.52 17.07 -8.71
CA ALA A 165 -72.49 15.63 -8.46
C ALA A 165 -73.86 14.98 -8.72
N ASP A 166 -73.88 13.85 -9.48
CA ASP A 166 -75.06 12.91 -9.55
C ASP A 166 -75.01 11.98 -8.33
N ILE A 167 -75.61 12.43 -7.21
CA ILE A 167 -75.67 11.67 -5.97
C ILE A 167 -76.70 10.59 -6.03
N ARG A 168 -76.26 9.33 -5.79
CA ARG A 168 -77.14 8.16 -5.70
C ARG A 168 -77.03 7.56 -4.30
N PHE A 169 -78.21 7.45 -3.63
CA PHE A 169 -78.32 6.98 -2.28
C PHE A 169 -78.49 5.48 -2.15
N TYR A 170 -77.90 4.93 -1.14
CA TYR A 170 -77.87 3.51 -0.76
C TYR A 170 -78.05 3.35 0.75
N ASP A 171 -78.78 2.30 1.19
CA ASP A 171 -79.09 2.05 2.60
C ASP A 171 -77.91 1.40 3.33
N ASN A 172 -77.04 0.69 2.65
CA ASN A 172 -75.91 0.01 3.22
C ASN A 172 -74.72 -0.10 2.23
N ILE A 173 -73.53 -0.50 2.78
CA ILE A 173 -72.28 -0.63 2.03
C ILE A 173 -72.38 -1.71 0.94
N GLU A 174 -73.06 -2.81 1.18
CA GLU A 174 -73.18 -3.92 0.21
C GLU A 174 -73.93 -3.50 -1.05
N SER A 175 -75.02 -2.72 -0.93
CA SER A 175 -75.76 -2.21 -2.05
C SER A 175 -75.00 -1.16 -2.84
N ALA A 176 -74.24 -0.31 -2.17
CA ALA A 176 -73.38 0.63 -2.84
C ALA A 176 -72.20 -0.06 -3.58
N ASN A 177 -71.58 -1.07 -2.98
CA ASN A 177 -70.54 -1.88 -3.62
C ASN A 177 -71.07 -2.64 -4.84
N LYS A 178 -72.29 -3.22 -4.73
CA LYS A 178 -72.93 -3.85 -5.86
C LYS A 178 -73.19 -2.88 -7.00
N PHE A 179 -73.60 -1.67 -6.69
CA PHE A 179 -73.80 -0.62 -7.71
C PHE A 179 -72.46 -0.24 -8.37
N ILE A 180 -71.40 -0.05 -7.60
CA ILE A 180 -70.07 0.24 -8.13
C ILE A 180 -69.60 -0.89 -9.05
N SER A 181 -69.82 -2.14 -8.67
CA SER A 181 -69.52 -3.32 -9.46
C SER A 181 -70.34 -3.39 -10.74
N ASP A 182 -71.65 -3.11 -10.67
CA ASP A 182 -72.56 -3.09 -11.84
C ASP A 182 -72.22 -1.94 -12.82
N CYS A 183 -71.80 -0.79 -12.29
CA CYS A 183 -71.32 0.30 -13.11
C CYS A 183 -70.04 -0.12 -13.87
N ARG A 184 -69.17 -0.86 -13.20
CA ARG A 184 -67.95 -1.40 -13.79
C ARG A 184 -68.23 -2.31 -14.97
N SER A 185 -69.19 -3.22 -14.82
CA SER A 185 -69.64 -4.14 -15.91
C SER A 185 -70.23 -3.43 -17.13
N LYS A 186 -70.73 -2.22 -16.94
CA LYS A 186 -71.37 -1.35 -18.00
C LYS A 186 -70.37 -0.28 -18.54
N GLY A 187 -69.09 -0.28 -18.11
CA GLY A 187 -68.09 0.72 -18.53
C GLY A 187 -68.37 2.11 -17.98
N ILE A 188 -69.23 2.25 -16.96
CA ILE A 188 -69.50 3.55 -16.27
C ILE A 188 -68.47 3.71 -15.14
N PHE A 189 -67.77 4.83 -15.15
CA PHE A 189 -66.72 5.10 -14.20
C PHE A 189 -67.30 5.70 -12.92
N VAL A 190 -67.16 5.00 -11.80
CA VAL A 190 -67.47 5.48 -10.44
C VAL A 190 -66.21 5.33 -9.61
N SER A 191 -65.62 6.43 -9.15
CA SER A 191 -64.33 6.40 -8.44
C SER A 191 -64.46 6.07 -6.95
N MET A 192 -65.48 6.56 -6.30
CA MET A 192 -65.66 6.37 -4.85
C MET A 192 -67.11 6.53 -4.41
N GLY A 193 -67.41 6.10 -3.16
CA GLY A 193 -68.66 6.35 -2.44
C GLY A 193 -68.40 6.85 -1.02
N ILE A 194 -69.38 7.53 -0.45
CA ILE A 194 -69.31 8.11 0.90
C ILE A 194 -70.41 7.53 1.78
N GLY A 195 -70.03 7.01 2.92
CA GLY A 195 -70.99 6.59 3.98
C GLY A 195 -71.18 7.69 5.01
N LEU A 196 -72.40 8.12 5.23
CA LEU A 196 -72.72 9.12 6.22
C LEU A 196 -72.79 8.50 7.61
N PRO A 197 -72.44 9.26 8.69
CA PRO A 197 -72.48 8.78 10.07
C PRO A 197 -73.92 8.41 10.51
N GLU A 198 -74.00 7.35 11.31
CA GLU A 198 -75.27 6.90 11.91
C GLU A 198 -75.69 7.76 13.08
N GLU A 199 -74.76 8.28 13.83
CA GLU A 199 -74.95 9.18 14.99
C GLU A 199 -74.17 10.49 14.75
N TYR A 200 -74.74 11.60 15.31
CA TYR A 200 -74.15 12.91 15.17
C TYR A 200 -73.49 13.35 16.48
N ASN A 201 -72.21 13.65 16.44
CA ASN A 201 -71.48 14.28 17.52
C ASN A 201 -71.11 15.73 17.13
N PRO A 202 -71.66 16.75 17.83
CA PRO A 202 -71.35 18.15 17.51
C PRO A 202 -69.95 18.58 17.87
N GLN A 203 -69.21 17.76 18.65
CA GLN A 203 -67.82 18.03 19.02
C GLN A 203 -66.82 17.41 18.05
N GLY A 204 -67.27 16.70 17.00
CA GLY A 204 -66.44 16.01 16.02
C GLY A 204 -66.16 14.54 16.31
N GLY A 205 -65.55 13.86 15.42
CA GLY A 205 -65.24 12.43 15.48
C GLY A 205 -66.40 11.55 14.95
N ASN A 206 -67.23 12.07 14.07
CA ASN A 206 -68.29 11.33 13.45
C ASN A 206 -67.75 10.26 12.50
N ASN A 207 -68.36 9.08 12.50
CA ASN A 207 -67.91 7.95 11.68
C ASN A 207 -68.37 8.11 10.22
N LEU A 208 -67.58 8.84 9.44
CA LEU A 208 -67.69 8.90 7.98
C LEU A 208 -66.87 7.78 7.34
N THR A 209 -67.41 7.13 6.33
CA THR A 209 -66.78 6.02 5.64
C THR A 209 -66.56 6.38 4.16
N MET A 210 -65.42 6.04 3.62
CA MET A 210 -65.13 6.15 2.18
C MET A 210 -64.93 4.78 1.56
N ILE A 211 -65.58 4.54 0.41
CA ILE A 211 -65.53 3.29 -0.35
C ILE A 211 -64.83 3.60 -1.66
N TRP A 212 -63.80 2.85 -1.96
CA TRP A 212 -63.01 3.03 -3.20
C TRP A 212 -63.27 1.91 -4.18
N ASN A 213 -63.25 2.27 -5.46
CA ASN A 213 -63.23 1.28 -6.52
C ASN A 213 -61.79 0.77 -6.76
N ASP A 214 -61.50 -0.48 -6.38
CA ASP A 214 -60.20 -1.11 -6.50
C ASP A 214 -59.61 -1.08 -7.91
N THR A 215 -60.48 -1.04 -8.95
CA THR A 215 -59.99 -0.95 -10.34
C THR A 215 -59.37 0.40 -10.69
N VAL A 216 -59.81 1.46 -10.01
CA VAL A 216 -59.20 2.78 -10.21
C VAL A 216 -57.84 2.82 -9.52
N ALA A 217 -57.69 2.19 -8.39
CA ALA A 217 -56.42 2.04 -7.73
C ALA A 217 -55.39 1.27 -8.58
N MET A 218 -55.79 0.23 -9.30
CA MET A 218 -54.89 -0.53 -10.17
C MET A 218 -54.58 0.13 -11.52
N SER A 219 -55.41 1.04 -12.00
CA SER A 219 -55.18 1.75 -13.28
C SER A 219 -54.37 3.03 -13.16
N THR A 220 -54.17 3.50 -11.95
CA THR A 220 -53.33 4.66 -11.64
C THR A 220 -51.94 4.27 -11.17
N GLN A 221 -50.98 5.14 -11.32
CA GLN A 221 -49.61 4.87 -10.87
C GLN A 221 -49.61 4.37 -9.43
N SER A 222 -48.78 3.38 -9.10
CA SER A 222 -48.79 2.66 -7.83
C SER A 222 -48.84 3.54 -6.58
N TRP A 223 -48.23 4.73 -6.60
CA TRP A 223 -48.26 5.66 -5.46
C TRP A 223 -49.66 6.24 -5.14
N VAL A 224 -50.57 6.35 -6.13
CA VAL A 224 -51.94 6.82 -5.89
C VAL A 224 -52.71 5.77 -5.10
N ALA A 225 -52.53 4.50 -5.46
CA ALA A 225 -53.17 3.38 -4.73
C ALA A 225 -52.71 3.36 -3.28
N ASP A 226 -51.38 3.57 -3.03
CA ASP A 226 -50.81 3.53 -1.71
C ASP A 226 -51.20 4.74 -0.84
N ASN A 227 -51.55 5.88 -1.44
CA ASN A 227 -52.01 7.06 -0.70
C ASN A 227 -53.56 7.22 -0.63
N MET A 228 -54.32 6.24 -1.10
CA MET A 228 -55.76 6.28 -1.04
C MET A 228 -56.32 6.45 0.38
N SER A 229 -55.69 5.86 1.35
CA SER A 229 -56.07 6.03 2.77
C SER A 229 -55.92 7.48 3.26
N LEU A 230 -54.87 8.17 2.82
CA LEU A 230 -54.63 9.57 3.15
C LEU A 230 -55.65 10.50 2.47
N ILE A 231 -55.87 10.28 1.19
CA ILE A 231 -56.85 11.05 0.43
C ILE A 231 -58.23 10.89 1.07
N SER A 232 -58.60 9.64 1.45
CA SER A 232 -59.83 9.39 2.19
C SER A 232 -59.92 10.14 3.52
N TYR A 233 -58.85 10.08 4.31
CA TYR A 233 -58.81 10.73 5.62
C TYR A 233 -58.93 12.26 5.50
N VAL A 234 -58.20 12.88 4.60
CA VAL A 234 -58.26 14.34 4.38
C VAL A 234 -59.64 14.76 3.91
N ASN A 235 -60.25 14.05 2.98
CA ASN A 235 -61.55 14.35 2.47
C ASN A 235 -62.68 14.17 3.52
N LEU A 236 -62.64 13.11 4.30
CA LEU A 236 -63.60 12.89 5.40
C LEU A 236 -63.48 14.01 6.44
N TYR A 237 -62.26 14.43 6.73
CA TYR A 237 -62.00 15.54 7.64
C TYR A 237 -62.48 16.90 7.13
N ARG A 238 -62.33 17.17 5.82
CA ARG A 238 -62.88 18.38 5.16
C ARG A 238 -64.39 18.39 5.23
N ILE A 239 -65.04 17.27 4.93
CA ILE A 239 -66.49 17.15 5.00
C ILE A 239 -67.00 17.37 6.44
N GLU A 240 -66.37 16.73 7.43
CA GLU A 240 -66.74 16.89 8.82
C GLU A 240 -66.53 18.35 9.35
N TYR A 241 -65.37 18.94 9.02
CA TYR A 241 -65.11 20.35 9.38
C TYR A 241 -66.10 21.30 8.76
N ALA A 242 -66.43 21.10 7.49
CA ALA A 242 -67.41 21.97 6.80
C ALA A 242 -68.82 21.82 7.38
N VAL A 243 -69.20 20.61 7.84
CA VAL A 243 -70.47 20.36 8.52
C VAL A 243 -70.54 21.03 9.89
N LEU A 244 -69.45 21.05 10.62
CA LEU A 244 -69.35 21.63 11.97
C LEU A 244 -69.32 23.13 11.98
N THR A 245 -68.78 23.80 10.96
CA THR A 245 -68.69 25.25 10.82
C THR A 245 -69.93 25.84 10.12
N THR A 246 -70.75 26.69 10.80
CA THR A 246 -71.90 27.28 10.22
C THR A 246 -71.87 28.81 10.30
N PRO A 247 -72.15 29.58 9.23
CA PRO A 247 -72.19 29.08 7.84
C PRO A 247 -70.85 28.65 7.30
N PRO A 248 -70.74 27.59 6.52
CA PRO A 248 -69.52 27.11 6.02
C PRO A 248 -68.95 28.08 5.00
N ASN A 249 -67.97 28.85 5.34
CA ASN A 249 -67.22 29.70 4.40
C ASN A 249 -66.17 28.79 3.76
N LEU A 250 -66.57 28.04 2.73
CA LEU A 250 -65.78 26.99 2.04
C LEU A 250 -64.62 27.57 1.22
N SER A 251 -64.52 28.89 1.05
CA SER A 251 -63.50 29.57 0.27
C SER A 251 -62.15 29.76 0.97
N SER A 252 -62.07 29.57 2.28
CA SER A 252 -60.87 29.76 3.05
C SER A 252 -60.61 28.64 4.05
N PHE A 253 -59.99 27.56 3.58
CA PHE A 253 -59.26 26.66 4.46
C PHE A 253 -58.02 27.39 4.96
N PRO A 254 -57.87 27.65 6.28
CA PRO A 254 -56.70 28.38 6.77
C PRO A 254 -55.41 27.63 6.51
N GLU A 255 -54.34 28.37 6.16
CA GLU A 255 -52.97 27.86 5.96
C GLU A 255 -52.46 26.91 7.08
N PRO A 256 -52.82 27.08 8.38
CA PRO A 256 -52.44 26.12 9.42
C PRO A 256 -52.91 24.71 9.19
N PHE A 257 -53.93 24.52 8.38
CA PHE A 257 -54.49 23.18 8.09
C PHE A 257 -53.52 22.27 7.28
N LYS A 258 -52.73 22.86 6.36
CA LYS A 258 -51.74 22.13 5.57
C LYS A 258 -50.63 21.58 6.48
N SER A 259 -50.15 22.39 7.44
CA SER A 259 -49.07 22.01 8.34
C SER A 259 -49.48 20.94 9.36
N ILE A 260 -50.73 21.01 9.88
CA ILE A 260 -51.26 20.07 10.86
C ILE A 260 -51.52 18.71 10.20
N ILE A 261 -52.02 18.68 8.98
CA ILE A 261 -52.24 17.45 8.23
C ILE A 261 -50.91 16.79 7.87
N THR A 262 -49.94 17.55 7.42
CA THR A 262 -48.59 17.05 7.10
C THR A 262 -47.92 16.45 8.34
N GLN A 263 -47.98 17.14 9.49
CA GLN A 263 -47.38 16.64 10.74
C GLN A 263 -48.10 15.41 11.30
N LYS A 264 -49.47 15.38 11.32
CA LYS A 264 -50.21 14.23 11.83
C LYS A 264 -50.07 13.01 10.91
N TYR A 265 -49.98 13.22 9.61
CA TYR A 265 -49.76 12.11 8.68
C TYR A 265 -48.40 11.48 8.81
N ALA A 266 -47.34 12.26 8.93
CA ALA A 266 -46.01 11.76 9.20
C ALA A 266 -46.01 10.92 10.51
N ALA A 267 -46.69 11.40 11.55
CA ALA A 267 -46.77 10.66 12.83
C ALA A 267 -47.62 9.36 12.70
N TYR A 268 -48.70 9.35 11.98
CA TYR A 268 -49.60 8.20 11.83
C TYR A 268 -49.03 7.11 10.90
N GLY A 269 -48.39 7.47 9.81
CA GLY A 269 -47.78 6.53 8.86
C GLY A 269 -46.62 5.74 9.51
N LEU A 270 -45.83 6.39 10.35
CA LEU A 270 -44.67 5.77 11.00
C LEU A 270 -45.03 4.87 12.19
N SER A 271 -46.18 5.04 12.81
CA SER A 271 -46.54 4.26 14.02
C SER A 271 -47.21 2.90 13.74
N LYS A 272 -47.79 2.68 12.59
CA LYS A 272 -48.62 1.48 12.34
C LYS A 272 -48.13 0.49 11.25
N HIS A 273 -47.27 0.84 10.29
CA HIS A 273 -46.83 -0.10 9.25
C HIS A 273 -45.34 0.12 8.93
N CYS A 274 -44.49 -0.68 9.56
CA CYS A 274 -43.03 -0.48 9.63
C CYS A 274 -42.19 -0.63 8.36
N ASN A 275 -42.64 -1.15 7.23
CA ASN A 275 -41.71 -1.51 6.15
C ASN A 275 -41.92 -0.88 4.78
N LEU A 276 -43.12 -0.57 4.34
CA LEU A 276 -43.33 0.09 3.05
C LEU A 276 -43.62 1.58 3.20
N ASN A 277 -44.30 2.00 4.25
CA ASN A 277 -44.66 3.39 4.51
C ASN A 277 -43.47 4.29 4.81
N ILE A 278 -42.34 3.73 5.31
CA ILE A 278 -41.09 4.50 5.51
C ILE A 278 -40.55 5.02 4.19
N ILE A 279 -40.57 4.22 3.13
CA ILE A 279 -40.04 4.64 1.81
C ILE A 279 -40.95 5.71 1.21
N TYR A 280 -42.25 5.58 1.33
CA TYR A 280 -43.23 6.53 0.76
C TYR A 280 -43.31 7.84 1.56
N SER A 281 -43.24 7.80 2.87
CA SER A 281 -43.13 9.04 3.69
C SER A 281 -41.77 9.69 3.57
N LEU A 282 -40.73 8.91 3.27
CA LEU A 282 -39.41 9.38 2.94
C LEU A 282 -39.32 10.03 1.54
N LEU A 283 -40.25 9.71 0.64
CA LEU A 283 -40.30 10.28 -0.73
C LEU A 283 -41.14 11.56 -0.81
N ALA A 284 -42.00 11.85 0.16
CA ALA A 284 -42.84 13.06 0.19
C ALA A 284 -42.18 14.19 1.00
N GLY A 285 -41.84 15.31 0.37
CA GLY A 285 -41.38 16.55 0.99
C GLY A 285 -40.23 16.39 2.00
N GLN A 286 -40.51 16.39 3.29
CA GLN A 286 -39.49 16.24 4.34
C GLN A 286 -38.69 14.93 4.25
N GLY A 287 -39.29 13.86 3.75
CA GLY A 287 -38.61 12.57 3.55
C GLY A 287 -37.49 12.66 2.50
N ARG A 288 -37.67 13.44 1.44
CA ARG A 288 -36.64 13.69 0.41
C ARG A 288 -35.38 14.29 1.04
N ASP A 289 -35.56 15.34 1.88
CA ASP A 289 -34.43 16.03 2.48
C ASP A 289 -33.74 15.16 3.54
N ILE A 290 -34.48 14.27 4.22
CA ILE A 290 -33.92 13.29 5.15
C ILE A 290 -33.06 12.26 4.40
N ILE A 291 -33.57 11.69 3.28
CA ILE A 291 -32.78 10.73 2.47
C ILE A 291 -31.52 11.39 1.98
N PHE A 292 -31.61 12.62 1.46
CA PHE A 292 -30.43 13.37 1.02
C PHE A 292 -29.46 13.61 2.18
N SER A 293 -29.98 13.94 3.38
CA SER A 293 -29.17 14.19 4.58
C SER A 293 -28.44 12.95 5.10
N VAL A 294 -28.84 11.75 4.69
CA VAL A 294 -28.16 10.47 5.02
C VAL A 294 -27.24 10.01 3.89
N VAL A 295 -27.72 10.05 2.64
CA VAL A 295 -26.97 9.51 1.49
C VAL A 295 -25.83 10.42 1.06
N ALA A 296 -26.03 11.75 1.09
CA ALA A 296 -24.97 12.68 0.69
C ALA A 296 -23.73 12.62 1.60
N PRO A 297 -23.83 12.61 2.94
CA PRO A 297 -22.71 12.39 3.83
C PRO A 297 -21.94 11.12 3.55
N LEU A 298 -22.63 9.99 3.31
CA LEU A 298 -22.00 8.73 2.94
C LEU A 298 -21.14 8.87 1.68
N LEU A 299 -21.69 9.45 0.61
CA LEU A 299 -21.00 9.60 -0.65
C LEU A 299 -19.80 10.55 -0.52
N ILE A 300 -19.94 11.63 0.23
CA ILE A 300 -18.83 12.57 0.50
C ILE A 300 -17.74 11.88 1.31
N ALA A 301 -18.12 11.19 2.39
CA ALA A 301 -17.19 10.45 3.22
C ALA A 301 -16.49 9.32 2.44
N ALA A 302 -17.23 8.57 1.62
CA ALA A 302 -16.66 7.52 0.75
C ALA A 302 -15.66 8.11 -0.26
N GLY A 303 -16.00 9.27 -0.86
CA GLY A 303 -15.09 9.99 -1.75
C GLY A 303 -13.80 10.41 -1.03
N LEU A 304 -13.90 11.13 0.07
CA LEU A 304 -12.74 11.63 0.82
C LEU A 304 -11.90 10.49 1.41
N THR A 305 -12.53 9.45 1.94
CA THR A 305 -11.81 8.31 2.54
C THR A 305 -11.18 7.38 1.51
N SER A 306 -11.47 7.55 0.20
CA SER A 306 -10.79 6.82 -0.88
C SER A 306 -9.27 7.07 -0.91
N ILE A 307 -8.78 8.15 -0.31
CA ILE A 307 -7.35 8.45 -0.14
C ILE A 307 -6.59 7.30 0.56
N ILE A 308 -7.28 6.42 1.29
CA ILE A 308 -6.69 5.24 1.92
C ILE A 308 -5.96 4.36 0.90
N THR A 309 -6.47 4.29 -0.34
CA THR A 309 -5.88 3.48 -1.41
C THR A 309 -4.49 3.92 -1.85
N THR A 310 -4.17 5.20 -1.70
CA THR A 310 -2.87 5.77 -2.07
C THR A 310 -1.93 5.95 -0.88
N VAL A 311 -2.45 6.42 0.25
CA VAL A 311 -1.66 6.70 1.44
C VAL A 311 -1.11 5.44 2.09
N ILE A 312 -1.89 4.33 2.11
CA ILE A 312 -1.48 3.06 2.73
C ILE A 312 -0.32 2.37 2.00
N VAL A 313 -0.19 2.60 0.68
CA VAL A 313 0.77 1.92 -0.18
C VAL A 313 2.22 2.26 0.19
N THR A 314 2.51 3.54 0.40
CA THR A 314 3.89 4.00 0.65
C THR A 314 4.49 3.40 1.94
N PRO A 315 3.84 3.47 3.11
CA PRO A 315 4.39 2.85 4.32
C PRO A 315 4.59 1.34 4.17
N ILE A 316 3.68 0.63 3.48
CA ILE A 316 3.80 -0.82 3.29
C ILE A 316 5.01 -1.15 2.43
N ILE A 317 5.18 -0.52 1.27
CA ILE A 317 6.34 -0.74 0.40
C ILE A 317 7.64 -0.45 1.14
N ASP A 318 7.69 0.62 1.90
CA ASP A 318 8.91 1.02 2.63
C ASP A 318 9.19 0.11 3.84
N ILE A 319 8.17 -0.34 4.58
CA ILE A 319 8.33 -1.10 5.84
C ILE A 319 8.46 -2.60 5.58
N GLN A 320 7.70 -3.16 4.66
CA GLN A 320 7.78 -4.59 4.31
C GLN A 320 8.89 -4.87 3.30
N GLY A 321 9.21 -3.90 2.45
CA GLY A 321 10.38 -3.94 1.58
C GLY A 321 11.67 -3.58 2.33
N PRO A 322 12.83 -3.77 1.71
CA PRO A 322 14.12 -3.42 2.30
C PRO A 322 14.42 -1.91 2.27
N ILE A 323 13.56 -1.09 1.62
CA ILE A 323 13.84 0.33 1.35
C ILE A 323 14.08 1.10 2.65
N ARG A 324 13.14 1.02 3.60
CA ARG A 324 13.27 1.71 4.88
C ARG A 324 14.43 1.19 5.70
N ALA A 325 14.62 -0.14 5.74
CA ALA A 325 15.75 -0.75 6.45
C ALA A 325 17.09 -0.24 5.91
N TYR A 326 17.21 -0.15 4.58
CA TYR A 326 18.39 0.41 3.93
C TYR A 326 18.58 1.91 4.21
N MET A 327 17.51 2.71 4.17
CA MET A 327 17.61 4.13 4.56
C MET A 327 18.04 4.31 6.00
N VAL A 328 17.60 3.45 6.93
CA VAL A 328 18.04 3.46 8.34
C VAL A 328 19.51 3.08 8.44
N SER A 329 20.00 2.10 7.69
CA SER A 329 21.45 1.80 7.62
C SER A 329 22.28 2.95 7.01
N CYS A 330 21.64 3.83 6.20
CA CYS A 330 22.22 5.08 5.72
C CYS A 330 21.95 6.28 6.67
N ASN A 331 21.72 6.02 7.96
CA ASN A 331 21.56 7.01 9.02
C ASN A 331 20.21 7.77 9.03
N LEU A 332 19.14 7.25 8.42
CA LEU A 332 17.81 7.86 8.53
C LEU A 332 17.22 7.64 9.93
N GLU A 333 16.85 8.72 10.59
CA GLU A 333 16.08 8.68 11.84
C GLU A 333 14.59 8.42 11.58
N ILE A 334 13.90 7.82 12.56
CA ILE A 334 12.47 7.46 12.45
C ILE A 334 11.57 8.70 12.33
N LEU A 335 11.91 9.78 13.06
CA LEU A 335 11.11 10.99 13.12
C LEU A 335 11.03 11.73 11.77
N PRO A 336 12.13 12.03 11.05
CA PRO A 336 12.09 12.63 9.72
C PRO A 336 11.26 11.81 8.72
N TYR A 337 11.34 10.47 8.80
CA TYR A 337 10.54 9.59 7.93
C TYR A 337 9.04 9.83 8.09
N TRP A 338 8.53 9.72 9.31
CA TRP A 338 7.08 9.84 9.55
C TRP A 338 6.56 11.27 9.38
N VAL A 339 7.33 12.27 9.83
CA VAL A 339 6.91 13.68 9.72
C VAL A 339 6.79 14.12 8.26
N VAL A 340 7.78 13.79 7.42
CA VAL A 340 7.73 14.20 6.02
C VAL A 340 6.67 13.41 5.24
N THR A 341 6.55 12.11 5.50
CA THR A 341 5.51 11.29 4.88
C THR A 341 4.13 11.85 5.22
N PHE A 342 3.88 12.15 6.50
CA PHE A 342 2.66 12.78 6.96
C PHE A 342 2.40 14.14 6.29
N LEU A 343 3.41 14.99 6.18
CA LEU A 343 3.25 16.31 5.57
C LEU A 343 2.78 16.22 4.11
N PHE A 344 3.37 15.32 3.33
CA PHE A 344 2.96 15.11 1.94
C PHE A 344 1.52 14.59 1.82
N ASP A 345 1.17 13.60 2.63
CA ASP A 345 -0.15 13.00 2.60
C ASP A 345 -1.21 13.99 3.13
N PHE A 346 -0.84 14.87 4.08
CA PHE A 346 -1.71 15.94 4.56
C PHE A 346 -1.90 17.07 3.53
N ILE A 347 -0.88 17.39 2.74
CA ILE A 347 -1.04 18.31 1.61
C ILE A 347 -2.01 17.71 0.58
N ASN A 348 -1.88 16.43 0.26
CA ASN A 348 -2.77 15.75 -0.67
C ASN A 348 -4.23 15.75 -0.15
N TRP A 349 -4.43 15.40 1.12
CA TRP A 349 -5.73 15.51 1.78
C TRP A 349 -6.32 16.92 1.69
N THR A 350 -5.51 17.95 1.97
CA THR A 350 -5.95 19.35 1.91
C THR A 350 -6.41 19.74 0.51
N ILE A 351 -5.70 19.27 -0.53
CA ILE A 351 -6.09 19.49 -1.93
C ILE A 351 -7.44 18.82 -2.22
N GLU A 352 -7.62 17.56 -1.84
CA GLU A 352 -8.87 16.82 -2.06
C GLU A 352 -10.06 17.47 -1.35
N VAL A 353 -9.91 17.79 -0.07
CA VAL A 353 -10.94 18.49 0.71
C VAL A 353 -11.30 19.83 0.09
N THR A 354 -10.29 20.60 -0.34
CA THR A 354 -10.51 21.90 -0.97
C THR A 354 -11.28 21.78 -2.28
N LEU A 355 -10.93 20.80 -3.11
CA LEU A 355 -11.61 20.57 -4.40
C LEU A 355 -13.06 20.12 -4.21
N VAL A 356 -13.31 19.20 -3.28
CA VAL A 356 -14.67 18.75 -2.93
C VAL A 356 -15.48 19.94 -2.38
N TRP A 357 -14.88 20.70 -1.48
CA TRP A 357 -15.54 21.88 -0.90
C TRP A 357 -15.89 22.93 -1.96
N VAL A 358 -14.95 23.27 -2.87
CA VAL A 358 -15.18 24.20 -4.00
C VAL A 358 -16.27 23.67 -4.92
N LEU A 359 -16.29 22.38 -5.22
CA LEU A 359 -17.33 21.75 -6.04
C LEU A 359 -18.72 21.96 -5.45
N PHE A 360 -18.89 21.69 -4.16
CA PHE A 360 -20.19 21.86 -3.48
C PHE A 360 -20.62 23.33 -3.38
N VAL A 361 -19.66 24.26 -3.24
CA VAL A 361 -19.92 25.70 -3.27
C VAL A 361 -20.38 26.15 -4.65
N ILE A 362 -19.70 25.72 -5.72
CA ILE A 362 -20.07 26.05 -7.11
C ILE A 362 -21.46 25.49 -7.43
N CYS A 363 -21.75 24.27 -7.03
CA CYS A 363 -23.07 23.65 -7.22
C CYS A 363 -24.15 24.20 -6.29
N ARG A 364 -23.82 25.22 -5.47
CA ARG A 364 -24.75 25.88 -4.55
C ARG A 364 -25.52 24.92 -3.65
N VAL A 365 -24.84 23.89 -3.14
CA VAL A 365 -25.42 23.02 -2.11
C VAL A 365 -25.52 23.84 -0.84
N GLU A 366 -26.77 24.17 -0.41
CA GLU A 366 -27.00 25.16 0.65
C GLU A 366 -26.33 24.82 1.97
N ASN A 367 -26.26 23.55 2.33
CA ASN A 367 -25.59 23.03 3.53
C ASN A 367 -24.11 23.45 3.60
N PHE A 368 -23.44 23.56 2.45
CA PHE A 368 -22.06 24.00 2.35
C PHE A 368 -21.96 25.51 2.16
N SER A 369 -22.80 26.08 1.27
CA SER A 369 -22.69 27.50 0.89
C SER A 369 -23.01 28.47 2.03
N LYS A 370 -23.89 28.10 2.97
CA LYS A 370 -24.23 28.93 4.14
C LYS A 370 -23.23 28.79 5.29
N ASN A 371 -22.32 27.76 5.28
CA ASN A 371 -21.43 27.44 6.40
C ASN A 371 -20.01 27.15 5.97
N LEU A 372 -19.52 27.96 5.07
CA LEU A 372 -18.26 27.78 4.36
C LEU A 372 -17.05 27.47 5.28
N GLY A 373 -16.88 28.28 6.34
CA GLY A 373 -15.69 28.12 7.20
C GLY A 373 -15.73 26.87 8.08
N GLN A 374 -16.91 26.49 8.55
CA GLN A 374 -17.03 25.38 9.51
C GLN A 374 -16.93 24.03 8.84
N THR A 375 -17.62 23.83 7.71
CA THR A 375 -17.54 22.58 6.95
C THR A 375 -16.12 22.32 6.44
N TYR A 376 -15.44 23.37 5.97
CA TYR A 376 -14.05 23.26 5.57
C TYR A 376 -13.14 22.90 6.74
N TYR A 377 -13.24 23.62 7.86
CA TYR A 377 -12.40 23.41 9.04
C TYR A 377 -12.48 21.98 9.57
N ILE A 378 -13.67 21.42 9.70
CA ILE A 378 -13.82 20.06 10.24
C ILE A 378 -13.30 19.01 9.27
N LEU A 379 -13.61 19.10 7.99
CA LEU A 379 -13.05 18.18 6.99
C LEU A 379 -11.52 18.27 6.98
N TRP A 380 -10.96 19.44 7.15
CA TRP A 380 -9.54 19.68 7.21
C TRP A 380 -8.90 19.06 8.46
N ILE A 381 -9.49 19.27 9.65
CA ILE A 381 -8.94 18.77 10.92
C ILE A 381 -9.08 17.25 11.08
N CYS A 382 -10.02 16.60 10.41
CA CYS A 382 -10.12 15.14 10.38
C CYS A 382 -9.00 14.49 9.56
N GLY A 383 -8.32 15.22 8.67
CA GLY A 383 -7.24 14.72 7.83
C GLY A 383 -6.08 14.10 8.60
N PRO A 384 -5.49 14.80 9.57
CA PRO A 384 -4.42 14.25 10.41
C PRO A 384 -4.81 12.95 11.10
N ALA A 385 -6.02 12.86 11.67
CA ALA A 385 -6.52 11.64 12.29
C ALA A 385 -6.65 10.49 11.28
N MET A 386 -7.21 10.79 10.10
CA MET A 386 -7.38 9.80 9.02
C MET A 386 -6.04 9.26 8.52
N ILE A 387 -5.05 10.11 8.28
CA ILE A 387 -3.73 9.70 7.80
C ILE A 387 -3.01 8.83 8.84
N LEU A 388 -3.03 9.23 10.11
CA LEU A 388 -2.39 8.46 11.19
C LEU A 388 -3.09 7.10 11.42
N TYR A 389 -4.41 7.05 11.28
CA TYR A 389 -5.17 5.80 11.26
C TYR A 389 -4.71 4.87 10.14
N ILE A 390 -4.58 5.40 8.90
CA ILE A 390 -4.10 4.63 7.75
C ILE A 390 -2.68 4.10 7.99
N TYR A 391 -1.79 4.90 8.58
CA TYR A 391 -0.44 4.46 8.93
C TYR A 391 -0.46 3.33 9.96
N SER A 392 -1.34 3.41 10.96
CA SER A 392 -1.49 2.33 11.94
C SER A 392 -2.02 1.03 11.30
N LEU A 393 -2.95 1.16 10.34
CA LEU A 393 -3.48 0.04 9.56
C LEU A 393 -2.43 -0.61 8.65
N SER A 394 -1.47 0.16 8.13
CA SER A 394 -0.44 -0.35 7.20
C SER A 394 0.40 -1.49 7.81
N PHE A 395 0.53 -1.56 9.11
CA PHE A 395 1.26 -2.64 9.81
C PHE A 395 0.52 -3.99 9.83
N LEU A 396 -0.77 -4.02 9.49
CA LEU A 396 -1.57 -5.25 9.45
C LEU A 396 -1.43 -6.00 8.11
N PHE A 397 -0.85 -5.37 7.10
CA PHE A 397 -0.75 -5.92 5.75
C PHE A 397 0.70 -6.14 5.34
N ASN A 398 0.93 -7.22 4.58
CA ASN A 398 2.25 -7.55 4.04
C ASN A 398 2.42 -7.16 2.56
N ASP A 399 1.33 -6.99 1.82
CA ASP A 399 1.32 -6.66 0.40
C ASP A 399 0.52 -5.39 0.15
N ALA A 400 1.08 -4.47 -0.63
CA ALA A 400 0.52 -3.15 -0.87
C ALA A 400 -0.78 -3.18 -1.69
N ASP A 401 -0.87 -4.06 -2.70
CA ASP A 401 -2.03 -4.15 -3.58
C ASP A 401 -3.24 -4.75 -2.83
N SER A 402 -2.99 -5.81 -2.04
CA SER A 402 -4.01 -6.41 -1.18
C SER A 402 -4.47 -5.44 -0.10
N ALA A 403 -3.54 -4.68 0.49
CA ALA A 403 -3.85 -3.70 1.52
C ALA A 403 -4.74 -2.57 0.98
N SER A 404 -4.39 -2.01 -0.18
CA SER A 404 -5.18 -0.95 -0.81
C SER A 404 -6.63 -1.38 -1.05
N ARG A 405 -6.85 -2.57 -1.63
CA ARG A 405 -8.20 -3.10 -1.89
C ARG A 405 -8.96 -3.42 -0.60
N ASN A 406 -8.34 -4.17 0.31
CA ASN A 406 -9.02 -4.65 1.52
C ASN A 406 -9.31 -3.50 2.49
N ALA A 407 -8.37 -2.55 2.66
CA ALA A 407 -8.58 -1.38 3.49
C ALA A 407 -9.71 -0.50 2.95
N PHE A 408 -9.80 -0.33 1.63
CA PHE A 408 -10.91 0.40 1.00
C PHE A 408 -12.26 -0.29 1.23
N ILE A 409 -12.34 -1.61 1.03
CA ILE A 409 -13.59 -2.38 1.26
C ILE A 409 -14.00 -2.31 2.73
N CYS A 410 -13.06 -2.52 3.66
CA CYS A 410 -13.33 -2.40 5.10
C CYS A 410 -13.82 -1.00 5.46
N ASN A 411 -13.22 0.03 4.86
CA ASN A 411 -13.62 1.41 5.08
C ASN A 411 -15.06 1.67 4.61
N ILE A 412 -15.44 1.21 3.42
CA ILE A 412 -16.82 1.34 2.92
C ILE A 412 -17.82 0.61 3.85
N ILE A 413 -17.47 -0.57 4.36
CA ILE A 413 -18.31 -1.30 5.31
C ILE A 413 -18.47 -0.50 6.61
N LEU A 414 -17.39 0.10 7.11
CA LEU A 414 -17.45 0.95 8.29
C LEU A 414 -18.38 2.15 8.11
N LEU A 415 -18.36 2.81 6.93
CA LEU A 415 -19.22 3.96 6.64
C LEU A 415 -20.73 3.64 6.65
N ILE A 416 -21.12 2.37 6.60
CA ILE A 416 -22.54 1.99 6.72
C ILE A 416 -23.02 2.07 8.19
N ILE A 417 -22.11 2.00 9.18
CA ILE A 417 -22.47 2.00 10.60
C ILE A 417 -23.22 3.27 11.04
N PRO A 418 -22.74 4.51 10.75
CA PRO A 418 -23.45 5.73 11.11
C PRO A 418 -24.86 5.80 10.49
N ILE A 419 -25.03 5.31 9.27
CA ILE A 419 -26.34 5.25 8.61
C ILE A 419 -27.30 4.37 9.41
N ILE A 420 -26.87 3.15 9.76
CA ILE A 420 -27.70 2.22 10.53
C ILE A 420 -28.07 2.85 11.87
N VAL A 421 -27.08 3.43 12.56
CA VAL A 421 -27.33 4.07 13.87
C VAL A 421 -28.30 5.23 13.71
N THR A 422 -28.14 6.08 12.71
CA THR A 422 -29.04 7.21 12.44
C THR A 422 -30.46 6.72 12.13
N LEU A 423 -30.63 5.71 11.27
CA LEU A 423 -31.94 5.18 10.93
C LEU A 423 -32.67 4.54 12.13
N VAL A 424 -31.92 3.94 13.05
CA VAL A 424 -32.49 3.32 14.27
C VAL A 424 -32.83 4.35 15.36
N THR A 425 -32.04 5.41 15.46
CA THR A 425 -32.14 6.38 16.56
C THR A 425 -32.91 7.65 16.21
N LEU A 426 -33.12 7.93 14.92
CA LEU A 426 -33.79 9.14 14.44
C LEU A 426 -35.30 9.07 14.75
N ASP A 427 -35.76 9.97 15.63
CA ASP A 427 -37.20 10.23 15.80
C ASP A 427 -37.64 11.29 14.79
N PHE A 428 -38.46 10.90 13.83
CA PHE A 428 -38.93 11.82 12.78
C PHE A 428 -39.83 12.94 13.30
N ASN A 429 -40.34 12.84 14.52
CA ASN A 429 -41.11 13.91 15.17
C ASN A 429 -40.23 14.95 15.86
N ASP A 430 -39.06 14.52 16.37
CA ASP A 430 -38.06 15.38 17.00
C ASP A 430 -36.65 14.95 16.56
N PRO A 431 -36.27 15.23 15.31
CA PRO A 431 -34.98 14.78 14.80
C PRO A 431 -33.78 15.43 15.49
N LEU A 432 -33.93 16.71 15.87
CA LEU A 432 -32.85 17.43 16.59
C LEU A 432 -32.71 16.93 18.02
N GLY A 433 -33.80 16.64 18.70
CA GLY A 433 -33.76 16.05 20.03
C GLY A 433 -33.20 14.62 20.04
N SER A 434 -33.46 13.81 19.00
CA SER A 434 -32.90 12.48 18.87
C SER A 434 -31.39 12.52 18.62
N LEU A 435 -30.90 13.47 17.79
CA LEU A 435 -29.46 13.71 17.62
C LEU A 435 -28.78 14.12 18.94
N ASN A 436 -29.45 14.93 19.74
CA ASN A 436 -28.93 15.32 21.06
C ASN A 436 -28.90 14.14 22.06
N LYS A 437 -29.86 13.23 22.00
CA LYS A 437 -29.90 12.03 22.86
C LYS A 437 -28.83 11.00 22.46
N THR A 438 -28.34 11.02 21.22
CA THR A 438 -27.34 10.06 20.70
C THR A 438 -25.91 10.56 20.83
N HIS A 439 -25.63 11.54 21.67
CA HIS A 439 -24.25 12.04 21.92
C HIS A 439 -23.22 10.94 22.22
N TRP A 440 -23.63 9.87 22.91
CA TRP A 440 -22.74 8.76 23.21
C TRP A 440 -22.22 8.02 21.96
N THR A 441 -22.95 8.05 20.84
CA THR A 441 -22.49 7.44 19.57
C THR A 441 -21.28 8.18 19.01
N GLY A 442 -21.13 9.46 19.30
CA GLY A 442 -19.95 10.25 18.95
C GLY A 442 -18.63 9.68 19.49
N TRP A 443 -18.67 9.04 20.68
CA TRP A 443 -17.50 8.37 21.24
C TRP A 443 -17.10 7.12 20.44
N ILE A 444 -18.08 6.39 19.87
CA ILE A 444 -17.81 5.25 18.99
C ILE A 444 -17.25 5.75 17.66
N TYR A 445 -17.84 6.82 17.12
CA TYR A 445 -17.38 7.43 15.87
C TYR A 445 -15.97 8.02 16.03
N GLY A 446 -15.67 8.59 17.21
CA GLY A 446 -14.36 9.11 17.56
C GLY A 446 -13.24 8.08 17.66
N LEU A 447 -13.53 6.78 17.63
CA LEU A 447 -12.50 5.73 17.59
C LEU A 447 -12.00 5.41 16.18
N PHE A 448 -12.76 5.80 15.17
CA PHE A 448 -12.45 5.50 13.76
C PHE A 448 -12.64 6.75 12.90
N PRO A 449 -11.59 7.40 12.44
CA PRO A 449 -11.68 8.62 11.65
C PRO A 449 -12.64 8.59 10.44
N PRO A 450 -12.81 7.48 9.70
CA PRO A 450 -13.84 7.38 8.66
C PRO A 450 -15.26 7.60 9.18
N LEU A 451 -15.59 7.00 10.35
CA LEU A 451 -16.89 7.15 11.00
C LEU A 451 -17.10 8.58 11.52
N LEU A 452 -16.01 9.20 11.99
CA LEU A 452 -16.03 10.58 12.47
C LEU A 452 -16.41 11.55 11.34
N ILE A 453 -15.83 11.38 10.15
CA ILE A 453 -16.11 12.21 8.98
C ILE A 453 -17.58 12.08 8.57
N GLU A 454 -18.07 10.86 8.44
CA GLU A 454 -19.45 10.62 8.03
C GLU A 454 -20.45 11.08 9.07
N GLY A 455 -20.28 10.69 10.34
CA GLY A 455 -21.17 11.08 11.43
C GLY A 455 -21.25 12.59 11.60
N TYR A 456 -20.11 13.29 11.44
CA TYR A 456 -20.10 14.74 11.42
C TYR A 456 -20.93 15.30 10.25
N MET A 457 -20.69 14.82 9.05
CA MET A 457 -21.40 15.29 7.86
C MET A 457 -22.90 15.01 7.95
N GLN A 458 -23.31 13.86 8.47
CA GLN A 458 -24.74 13.57 8.73
C GLN A 458 -25.36 14.58 9.67
N GLN A 459 -24.69 14.93 10.77
CA GLN A 459 -25.19 15.93 11.70
C GLN A 459 -25.34 17.31 11.06
N VAL A 460 -24.36 17.74 10.25
CA VAL A 460 -24.45 19.01 9.51
C VAL A 460 -25.67 19.01 8.59
N PHE A 461 -25.85 17.94 7.84
CA PHE A 461 -26.94 17.86 6.88
C PHE A 461 -28.32 17.79 7.55
N ILE A 462 -28.48 16.97 8.60
CA ILE A 462 -29.75 16.84 9.33
C ILE A 462 -30.09 18.14 10.07
N THR A 463 -29.11 18.75 10.76
CA THR A 463 -29.32 20.03 11.46
C THR A 463 -29.76 21.13 10.49
N TYR A 464 -29.15 21.18 9.30
CA TYR A 464 -29.52 22.17 8.28
C TYR A 464 -30.95 21.93 7.78
N THR A 465 -31.34 20.68 7.55
CA THR A 465 -32.68 20.33 7.04
C THR A 465 -33.80 20.76 7.98
N TYR A 466 -33.58 20.63 9.29
CA TYR A 466 -34.62 20.92 10.29
C TYR A 466 -34.54 22.33 10.91
N ASN A 467 -33.36 22.96 10.83
CA ASN A 467 -33.18 24.29 11.39
C ASN A 467 -32.28 25.16 10.52
N HIS A 468 -32.87 25.98 9.68
CA HIS A 468 -32.14 26.87 8.77
C HIS A 468 -31.23 27.88 9.46
N ASP A 469 -31.51 28.24 10.74
CA ASP A 469 -30.66 29.08 11.59
C ASP A 469 -29.64 28.27 12.41
N GLY A 470 -29.66 26.95 12.28
CA GLY A 470 -29.00 25.96 13.14
C GLY A 470 -27.50 26.05 13.26
N LEU A 471 -26.83 26.80 12.44
CA LEU A 471 -25.37 26.92 12.50
C LEU A 471 -24.87 28.00 13.47
N LYS A 472 -25.71 28.92 13.91
CA LYS A 472 -25.44 29.67 15.13
C LYS A 472 -25.40 28.75 16.38
N TYR A 473 -26.07 27.60 16.33
CA TYR A 473 -26.02 26.53 17.35
C TYR A 473 -24.71 25.74 17.33
N TYR A 474 -23.97 25.73 16.23
CA TYR A 474 -22.84 24.84 16.02
C TYR A 474 -21.67 25.00 17.00
N PHE A 475 -21.47 26.22 17.53
CA PHE A 475 -20.45 26.54 18.55
C PHE A 475 -21.01 26.76 19.96
N LYS A 476 -22.31 26.60 20.17
CA LYS A 476 -22.87 26.59 21.54
C LYS A 476 -22.69 25.23 22.15
N SER A 477 -22.47 25.16 23.45
CA SER A 477 -22.26 23.94 24.24
C SER A 477 -23.36 22.88 24.10
N GLU A 478 -24.47 23.23 23.52
CA GLU A 478 -25.63 22.36 23.27
C GLU A 478 -25.62 21.71 21.86
N SER A 479 -24.68 22.06 20.98
CA SER A 479 -24.65 21.48 19.64
C SER A 479 -23.83 20.20 19.63
N ALA A 480 -24.40 19.15 19.04
CA ALA A 480 -23.75 17.87 18.89
C ALA A 480 -22.45 17.93 18.04
N ALA A 481 -22.20 19.01 17.32
CA ALA A 481 -21.06 19.16 16.42
C ALA A 481 -19.77 19.64 17.09
N GLN A 482 -19.87 20.35 18.21
CA GLN A 482 -18.71 20.79 18.96
C GLN A 482 -17.81 19.62 19.41
N PRO A 483 -18.34 18.46 19.85
CA PRO A 483 -17.52 17.34 20.28
C PRO A 483 -16.71 16.71 19.15
N TYR A 484 -17.11 16.78 17.87
CA TYR A 484 -16.40 16.15 16.78
C TYR A 484 -14.99 16.71 16.54
N SER A 485 -14.77 18.00 16.73
CA SER A 485 -13.42 18.60 16.67
C SER A 485 -12.55 18.07 17.82
N ILE A 486 -13.13 17.89 19.02
CA ILE A 486 -12.43 17.33 20.18
C ILE A 486 -12.08 15.88 19.90
N TYR A 487 -13.01 15.10 19.34
CA TYR A 487 -12.75 13.70 18.97
C TYR A 487 -11.63 13.61 17.93
N ALA A 488 -11.60 14.46 16.90
CA ALA A 488 -10.53 14.49 15.92
C ALA A 488 -9.15 14.76 16.56
N PHE A 489 -9.06 15.67 17.52
CA PHE A 489 -7.84 15.90 18.28
C PHE A 489 -7.45 14.73 19.16
N VAL A 490 -8.40 14.10 19.82
CA VAL A 490 -8.16 12.90 20.65
C VAL A 490 -7.67 11.76 19.76
N ASP A 491 -8.25 11.55 18.59
CA ASP A 491 -7.83 10.56 17.60
C ASP A 491 -6.39 10.78 17.13
N ILE A 492 -6.02 12.03 16.84
CA ILE A 492 -4.63 12.35 16.47
C ILE A 492 -3.67 11.87 17.55
N VAL A 493 -3.95 12.17 18.81
CA VAL A 493 -3.10 11.76 19.94
C VAL A 493 -3.08 10.24 20.09
N ILE A 494 -4.24 9.60 20.02
CA ILE A 494 -4.36 8.13 20.13
C ILE A 494 -3.54 7.45 19.02
N TYR A 495 -3.72 7.85 17.77
CA TYR A 495 -3.02 7.20 16.65
C TYR A 495 -1.53 7.52 16.60
N ILE A 496 -1.07 8.68 17.09
CA ILE A 496 0.37 8.93 17.32
C ILE A 496 0.91 7.95 18.36
N CYS A 497 0.20 7.78 19.48
CA CYS A 497 0.60 6.82 20.53
C CYS A 497 0.62 5.38 20.01
N ILE A 498 -0.39 4.98 19.22
CA ILE A 498 -0.47 3.66 18.59
C ILE A 498 0.72 3.46 17.65
N LEU A 499 1.02 4.43 16.79
CA LEU A 499 2.12 4.36 15.83
C LEU A 499 3.47 4.19 16.56
N ILE A 500 3.74 5.00 17.58
CA ILE A 500 4.96 4.90 18.40
C ILE A 500 5.01 3.55 19.13
N PHE A 501 3.88 3.10 19.66
CA PHE A 501 3.79 1.80 20.36
C PHE A 501 4.08 0.64 19.41
N ILE A 502 3.46 0.60 18.21
CA ILE A 502 3.68 -0.46 17.22
C ILE A 502 5.15 -0.50 16.79
N GLU A 503 5.76 0.67 16.51
CA GLU A 503 7.18 0.76 16.12
C GLU A 503 8.11 0.18 17.20
N ARG A 504 7.90 0.56 18.46
CA ARG A 504 8.71 0.05 19.58
C ARG A 504 8.41 -1.40 19.92
N TRP A 505 7.13 -1.79 19.86
CA TRP A 505 6.69 -3.15 20.12
C TRP A 505 7.24 -4.14 19.10
N ARG A 506 7.26 -3.78 17.84
CA ARG A 506 7.85 -4.62 16.77
C ARG A 506 9.31 -4.93 17.04
N ILE A 507 10.12 -3.91 17.37
CA ILE A 507 11.53 -4.08 17.72
C ILE A 507 11.67 -4.95 18.98
N HIS A 508 10.85 -4.69 19.99
CA HIS A 508 10.87 -5.47 21.22
C HIS A 508 10.50 -6.94 21.00
N LEU A 509 9.45 -7.20 20.23
CA LEU A 509 9.03 -8.57 19.89
C LEU A 509 10.11 -9.32 19.11
N GLN A 510 10.74 -8.70 18.12
CA GLN A 510 11.82 -9.32 17.36
C GLN A 510 12.98 -9.70 18.28
N ARG A 511 13.38 -8.81 19.18
CA ARG A 511 14.44 -9.07 20.17
C ARG A 511 14.05 -10.16 21.18
N LYS A 512 12.82 -10.11 21.68
CA LYS A 512 12.31 -11.10 22.63
C LYS A 512 12.18 -12.49 21.98
N ALA A 513 11.63 -12.57 20.77
CA ALA A 513 11.50 -13.82 20.03
C ALA A 513 12.87 -14.44 19.69
N ALA A 514 13.90 -13.61 19.44
CA ALA A 514 15.24 -14.09 19.21
C ALA A 514 15.85 -14.75 20.45
N LYS A 515 15.59 -14.16 21.64
CA LYS A 515 16.19 -14.62 22.92
C LYS A 515 15.36 -15.71 23.63
N SER A 516 14.02 -15.64 23.57
CA SER A 516 13.15 -16.50 24.39
C SER A 516 13.25 -17.99 24.07
N ASN A 517 13.64 -18.33 22.86
CA ASN A 517 13.72 -19.74 22.42
C ASN A 517 15.12 -20.35 22.52
N PHE A 518 16.13 -19.57 22.90
CA PHE A 518 17.51 -20.05 22.90
C PHE A 518 17.85 -20.91 24.12
N GLY A 519 17.33 -20.58 25.29
CA GLY A 519 17.65 -21.31 26.53
C GLY A 519 17.35 -22.80 26.48
N ASP A 520 16.25 -23.20 25.83
CA ASP A 520 15.82 -24.59 25.68
C ASP A 520 16.62 -25.36 24.63
N TYR A 521 17.39 -24.70 23.75
CA TYR A 521 18.11 -25.28 22.64
C TYR A 521 19.64 -25.18 22.75
N HIS A 522 20.17 -24.78 23.91
CA HIS A 522 21.64 -24.69 24.10
C HIS A 522 22.34 -26.04 23.87
N GLU A 523 21.79 -27.13 24.38
CA GLU A 523 22.33 -28.46 24.17
C GLU A 523 22.25 -28.89 22.69
N PHE A 524 21.22 -28.50 21.98
CA PHE A 524 21.07 -28.74 20.56
C PHE A 524 22.18 -28.05 19.74
N PHE A 525 22.56 -26.82 20.04
CA PHE A 525 23.67 -26.13 19.39
C PHE A 525 25.02 -26.80 19.68
N GLU A 526 25.26 -27.29 20.91
CA GLU A 526 26.45 -28.02 21.24
C GLU A 526 26.53 -29.38 20.50
N GLU A 527 25.41 -30.07 20.40
CA GLU A 527 25.33 -31.32 19.65
C GLU A 527 25.59 -31.10 18.16
N GLN A 528 25.04 -30.06 17.57
CA GLN A 528 25.27 -29.68 16.17
C GLN A 528 26.74 -29.28 15.93
N LYS A 529 27.35 -28.52 16.85
CA LYS A 529 28.80 -28.18 16.74
C LYS A 529 29.68 -29.44 16.80
N LYS A 530 29.33 -30.43 17.60
CA LYS A 530 30.05 -31.72 17.67
C LYS A 530 29.87 -32.57 16.42
N LYS A 531 28.70 -32.53 15.78
CA LYS A 531 28.41 -33.26 14.53
C LYS A 531 29.18 -32.72 13.33
N HIS A 532 29.56 -31.46 13.34
CA HIS A 532 30.29 -30.79 12.26
C HIS A 532 31.64 -30.29 12.77
N PRO A 533 32.68 -31.13 12.80
CA PRO A 533 33.99 -30.77 13.29
C PRO A 533 34.57 -29.64 12.42
N VAL A 534 35.14 -28.64 13.08
CA VAL A 534 35.83 -27.51 12.47
C VAL A 534 37.33 -27.70 12.48
N THR A 535 38.06 -26.98 11.64
CA THR A 535 39.52 -27.11 11.56
C THR A 535 40.19 -26.37 12.73
N GLN A 536 41.50 -26.65 12.93
CA GLN A 536 42.28 -25.98 13.97
C GLN A 536 42.35 -24.48 13.81
N GLU A 537 42.39 -23.97 12.56
CA GLU A 537 42.39 -22.56 12.23
C GLU A 537 41.12 -21.85 12.67
N ALA A 538 39.96 -22.51 12.61
CA ALA A 538 38.73 -21.96 13.12
C ALA A 538 38.73 -21.88 14.65
N HIS A 539 39.31 -22.90 15.33
CA HIS A 539 39.51 -22.85 16.78
C HIS A 539 40.50 -21.79 17.20
N ASP A 540 41.61 -21.63 16.45
CA ASP A 540 42.61 -20.60 16.74
C ASP A 540 42.01 -19.19 16.54
N MET A 541 41.17 -18.99 15.54
CA MET A 541 40.39 -17.75 15.35
C MET A 541 39.42 -17.52 16.51
N GLU A 542 38.70 -18.52 16.99
CA GLU A 542 37.81 -18.42 18.16
C GLU A 542 38.62 -17.94 19.40
N LYS A 543 39.81 -18.47 19.66
CA LYS A 543 40.68 -18.06 20.77
C LYS A 543 41.21 -16.63 20.55
N GLU A 544 41.67 -16.31 19.32
CA GLU A 544 42.17 -14.98 18.99
C GLU A 544 41.11 -13.92 19.23
N VAL A 545 39.86 -14.21 18.86
CA VAL A 545 38.71 -13.31 19.06
C VAL A 545 38.30 -13.18 20.53
N ASP A 546 38.50 -14.22 21.32
CA ASP A 546 38.27 -14.17 22.78
C ASP A 546 39.32 -13.29 23.52
N GLU A 547 40.58 -13.44 23.14
CA GLU A 547 41.71 -12.71 23.77
C GLU A 547 41.86 -11.28 23.25
N ASN A 548 41.57 -11.01 21.99
CA ASN A 548 41.78 -9.72 21.33
C ASN A 548 40.48 -9.03 21.00
N THR A 549 40.34 -7.75 21.35
CA THR A 549 39.19 -6.90 21.09
C THR A 549 39.40 -5.87 19.97
N ASP A 550 40.64 -5.75 19.43
CA ASP A 550 40.95 -4.74 18.41
C ASP A 550 40.69 -5.21 16.98
N TYR A 551 39.41 -5.43 16.71
CA TYR A 551 38.90 -5.73 15.38
C TYR A 551 38.01 -4.61 14.85
N ALA A 552 37.91 -4.47 13.53
CA ALA A 552 36.88 -3.62 12.90
C ALA A 552 35.48 -4.21 13.13
N VAL A 553 35.35 -5.53 12.91
CA VAL A 553 34.12 -6.30 13.23
C VAL A 553 34.52 -7.49 14.04
N ARG A 554 34.02 -7.60 15.26
CA ARG A 554 34.18 -8.73 16.16
C ARG A 554 32.87 -9.44 16.36
N ILE A 555 32.79 -10.70 15.91
CA ILE A 555 31.68 -11.59 16.08
C ILE A 555 32.05 -12.59 17.13
N TYR A 556 31.36 -12.62 18.27
CA TYR A 556 31.71 -13.47 19.40
C TYR A 556 30.55 -14.39 19.79
N ASN A 557 30.74 -15.69 19.61
CA ASN A 557 29.84 -16.76 20.00
C ASN A 557 28.38 -16.57 19.47
N VAL A 558 28.23 -16.03 18.27
CA VAL A 558 26.95 -15.64 17.73
C VAL A 558 26.16 -16.83 17.20
N SER A 559 24.89 -16.92 17.62
CA SER A 559 23.96 -17.97 17.21
C SER A 559 22.64 -17.40 16.73
N ARG A 560 22.01 -18.08 15.74
CA ARG A 560 20.65 -17.77 15.29
C ARG A 560 19.86 -19.04 14.99
N LEU A 561 18.68 -19.13 15.61
CA LEU A 561 17.72 -20.21 15.47
C LEU A 561 16.50 -19.74 14.71
N PHE A 562 16.06 -20.55 13.75
CA PHE A 562 14.76 -20.43 13.11
C PHE A 562 13.93 -21.69 13.36
N PHE A 563 12.64 -21.63 13.08
CA PHE A 563 11.74 -22.78 13.13
C PHE A 563 11.10 -22.98 11.76
N ASN A 564 11.01 -24.23 11.29
CA ASN A 564 10.27 -24.53 10.09
C ASN A 564 8.75 -24.50 10.37
N THR A 565 7.94 -24.73 9.34
CA THR A 565 6.47 -24.79 9.43
C THR A 565 5.96 -25.87 10.37
N GLU A 566 6.77 -26.89 10.65
CA GLU A 566 6.47 -28.01 11.58
C GLU A 566 6.95 -27.72 13.01
N GLY A 567 7.52 -26.53 13.28
CA GLY A 567 8.07 -26.19 14.59
C GLY A 567 9.43 -26.82 14.92
N LYS A 568 10.12 -27.44 13.95
CA LYS A 568 11.47 -28.00 14.16
C LYS A 568 12.52 -26.90 14.14
N PRO A 569 13.52 -26.93 15.06
CA PRO A 569 14.60 -25.95 15.11
C PRO A 569 15.57 -26.13 13.94
N ILE A 570 15.93 -25.02 13.29
CA ILE A 570 16.93 -24.92 12.24
C ILE A 570 18.02 -23.95 12.71
N PRO A 571 19.23 -24.42 13.02
CA PRO A 571 20.35 -23.56 13.41
C PRO A 571 20.93 -22.93 12.14
N ALA A 572 20.58 -21.68 11.86
CA ALA A 572 21.10 -20.97 10.71
C ALA A 572 22.54 -20.46 10.92
N VAL A 573 22.87 -20.08 12.16
CA VAL A 573 24.23 -19.73 12.59
C VAL A 573 24.45 -20.37 13.96
N ASN A 574 25.58 -21.06 14.14
CA ASN A 574 25.85 -21.87 15.31
C ASN A 574 27.17 -21.45 15.97
N LYS A 575 27.12 -20.69 17.04
CA LYS A 575 28.25 -20.25 17.88
C LYS A 575 29.46 -19.79 17.07
N VAL A 576 29.23 -18.89 16.12
CA VAL A 576 30.25 -18.37 15.23
C VAL A 576 31.07 -17.29 15.96
N SER A 577 32.41 -17.46 15.96
CA SER A 577 33.36 -16.44 16.41
C SER A 577 34.32 -16.11 15.26
N LEU A 578 34.36 -14.82 14.87
CA LEU A 578 35.16 -14.31 13.76
C LEU A 578 35.61 -12.88 14.02
N GLY A 579 36.84 -12.56 13.66
CA GLY A 579 37.44 -11.23 13.75
C GLY A 579 37.87 -10.70 12.37
N VAL A 580 37.38 -9.52 12.00
CA VAL A 580 37.81 -8.83 10.77
C VAL A 580 38.77 -7.69 11.15
N LYS A 581 40.00 -7.74 10.66
CA LYS A 581 41.03 -6.73 10.95
C LYS A 581 40.76 -5.43 10.20
N LYS A 582 41.12 -4.30 10.83
CA LYS A 582 40.94 -2.97 10.22
C LYS A 582 41.73 -2.86 8.91
N GLY A 583 41.12 -2.28 7.88
CA GLY A 583 41.75 -2.08 6.58
C GLY A 583 41.92 -3.35 5.74
N SER A 584 41.45 -4.53 6.21
CA SER A 584 41.50 -5.80 5.47
C SER A 584 40.27 -6.05 4.63
N LEU A 585 40.40 -6.94 3.64
CA LEU A 585 39.33 -7.47 2.83
C LEU A 585 39.07 -8.94 3.23
N PHE A 586 37.95 -9.17 3.90
CA PHE A 586 37.57 -10.47 4.45
C PHE A 586 36.44 -11.11 3.65
N GLY A 587 36.64 -12.35 3.20
CA GLY A 587 35.68 -13.11 2.38
C GLY A 587 34.82 -14.07 3.19
N PHE A 588 33.52 -14.10 2.94
CA PHE A 588 32.60 -15.12 3.45
C PHE A 588 32.15 -16.02 2.31
N LEU A 589 32.61 -17.25 2.34
CA LEU A 589 32.24 -18.29 1.36
C LEU A 589 31.39 -19.37 2.01
N GLY A 590 30.59 -20.04 1.20
CA GLY A 590 29.79 -21.19 1.64
C GLY A 590 28.69 -21.48 0.64
N ALA A 591 28.17 -22.70 0.67
CA ALA A 591 27.04 -23.12 -0.15
C ALA A 591 25.75 -22.34 0.17
N ASN A 592 24.74 -22.45 -0.69
CA ASN A 592 23.43 -21.92 -0.40
C ASN A 592 22.87 -22.57 0.87
N GLY A 593 22.30 -21.73 1.76
CA GLY A 593 21.81 -22.20 3.06
C GLY A 593 22.88 -22.39 4.14
N ALA A 594 24.16 -22.07 3.89
CA ALA A 594 25.23 -22.18 4.90
C ALA A 594 25.13 -21.15 6.05
N GLY A 595 24.20 -20.17 5.98
CA GLY A 595 24.00 -19.15 7.03
C GLY A 595 24.61 -17.79 6.74
N LYS A 596 25.25 -17.56 5.58
CA LYS A 596 25.91 -16.30 5.22
C LYS A 596 25.00 -15.08 5.31
N THR A 597 23.89 -15.09 4.59
CA THR A 597 22.91 -13.98 4.59
C THR A 597 22.34 -13.73 5.99
N THR A 598 22.14 -14.78 6.79
CA THR A 598 21.71 -14.65 8.18
C THR A 598 22.75 -13.93 9.02
N LEU A 599 24.02 -14.27 8.88
CA LEU A 599 25.12 -13.60 9.56
C LEU A 599 25.24 -12.15 9.15
N ILE A 600 25.16 -11.86 7.85
CA ILE A 600 25.12 -10.50 7.30
C ILE A 600 23.99 -9.68 7.91
N ASN A 601 22.76 -10.22 7.93
CA ASN A 601 21.59 -9.55 8.50
C ASN A 601 21.73 -9.29 10.01
N MET A 602 22.50 -10.13 10.72
CA MET A 602 22.83 -9.87 12.13
C MET A 602 23.88 -8.75 12.28
N ILE A 603 24.93 -8.74 11.47
CA ILE A 603 25.96 -7.69 11.46
C ILE A 603 25.34 -6.32 11.12
N THR A 604 24.37 -6.29 10.22
CA THR A 604 23.67 -5.07 9.81
C THR A 604 22.55 -4.65 10.76
N SER A 605 22.36 -5.35 11.87
CA SER A 605 21.27 -5.14 12.85
C SER A 605 19.86 -5.31 12.28
N LEU A 606 19.69 -5.84 11.06
CA LEU A 606 18.39 -6.16 10.49
C LEU A 606 17.74 -7.36 11.20
N LEU A 607 18.57 -8.25 11.75
CA LEU A 607 18.15 -9.43 12.48
C LEU A 607 18.91 -9.51 13.82
N PRO A 608 18.23 -9.54 14.98
CA PRO A 608 18.91 -9.70 16.25
C PRO A 608 19.47 -11.13 16.40
N PRO A 609 20.69 -11.31 16.96
CA PRO A 609 21.19 -12.64 17.31
C PRO A 609 20.35 -13.27 18.42
N SER A 610 20.27 -14.62 18.41
CA SER A 610 19.66 -15.38 19.50
C SER A 610 20.57 -15.44 20.72
N ASP A 611 21.87 -15.54 20.49
CA ASP A 611 22.93 -15.52 21.50
C ASP A 611 24.22 -14.93 20.93
N GLY A 612 25.17 -14.56 21.82
CA GLY A 612 26.44 -13.94 21.46
C GLY A 612 26.36 -12.44 21.23
N THR A 613 27.48 -11.83 20.88
CA THR A 613 27.64 -10.40 20.65
C THR A 613 28.32 -10.11 19.31
N ILE A 614 27.93 -8.99 18.70
CA ILE A 614 28.58 -8.45 17.50
C ILE A 614 29.03 -7.04 17.84
N GLU A 615 30.31 -6.77 17.71
CA GLU A 615 30.90 -5.47 17.97
C GLU A 615 31.44 -4.87 16.67
N ILE A 616 31.23 -3.57 16.50
CA ILE A 616 31.80 -2.76 15.42
C ILE A 616 32.68 -1.70 16.05
N ASN A 617 33.99 -1.73 15.76
CA ASN A 617 34.98 -0.86 16.39
C ASN A 617 34.89 -0.85 17.92
N GLY A 618 34.64 -2.03 18.54
CA GLY A 618 34.57 -2.22 19.99
C GLY A 618 33.22 -1.81 20.62
N LYS A 619 32.20 -1.47 19.83
CA LYS A 619 30.84 -1.14 20.29
C LYS A 619 29.87 -2.25 19.94
N ASP A 620 29.11 -2.75 20.91
CA ASP A 620 28.05 -3.74 20.67
C ASP A 620 26.88 -3.11 19.88
N ILE A 621 26.62 -3.62 18.69
CA ILE A 621 25.57 -3.13 17.80
C ILE A 621 24.15 -3.23 18.38
N MET A 622 23.94 -4.07 19.40
CA MET A 622 22.63 -4.23 20.05
C MET A 622 22.41 -3.19 21.13
N VAL A 623 23.46 -2.56 21.63
CA VAL A 623 23.43 -1.54 22.67
C VAL A 623 23.61 -0.15 22.07
N GLU A 624 24.64 0.03 21.27
CA GLU A 624 24.99 1.30 20.62
C GLU A 624 25.18 1.08 19.12
N ASN A 625 24.07 1.13 18.38
CA ASN A 625 24.09 1.01 16.94
C ASN A 625 24.36 2.38 16.30
N ASP A 626 25.56 2.56 15.76
CA ASP A 626 25.91 3.72 14.93
C ASP A 626 25.90 3.32 13.45
N PRO A 627 24.81 3.64 12.72
CA PRO A 627 24.67 3.25 11.32
C PRO A 627 25.70 3.94 10.41
N SER A 628 26.42 4.97 10.87
CA SER A 628 27.44 5.65 10.08
C SER A 628 28.75 4.86 9.91
N LEU A 629 28.99 3.83 10.74
CA LEU A 629 30.22 3.04 10.73
C LEU A 629 30.20 1.93 9.66
N LEU A 630 29.03 1.44 9.29
CA LEU A 630 28.84 0.30 8.38
C LEU A 630 27.97 0.69 7.19
N ALA A 631 28.48 0.51 5.98
CA ALA A 631 27.68 0.57 4.75
C ALA A 631 27.46 -0.83 4.18
N VAL A 632 26.33 -1.02 3.52
CA VAL A 632 25.91 -2.32 3.01
C VAL A 632 25.50 -2.21 1.54
N CYS A 633 26.03 -3.09 0.70
CA CYS A 633 25.48 -3.36 -0.62
C CYS A 633 24.66 -4.66 -0.56
N PRO A 634 23.32 -4.62 -0.54
CA PRO A 634 22.50 -5.83 -0.46
C PRO A 634 22.60 -6.69 -1.72
N GLN A 635 22.25 -7.97 -1.63
CA GLN A 635 22.22 -8.89 -2.76
C GLN A 635 21.28 -8.45 -3.88
N PHE A 636 20.08 -7.93 -3.54
CA PHE A 636 19.10 -7.48 -4.49
C PHE A 636 18.97 -5.94 -4.50
N ASN A 637 18.64 -5.37 -5.67
CA ASN A 637 18.53 -3.92 -5.88
C ASN A 637 17.17 -3.33 -5.45
N THR A 638 16.37 -4.08 -4.69
CA THR A 638 15.01 -3.70 -4.25
C THR A 638 14.95 -2.51 -3.29
N HIS A 639 16.09 -2.06 -2.78
CA HIS A 639 16.21 -0.87 -1.94
C HIS A 639 16.26 0.45 -2.72
N LEU A 640 16.41 0.39 -4.05
CA LEU A 640 16.49 1.55 -4.91
C LEU A 640 15.09 2.07 -5.31
N CYS A 641 14.98 3.38 -5.50
CA CYS A 641 13.74 4.02 -5.95
C CYS A 641 13.69 4.03 -7.48
N MET A 642 12.84 3.18 -8.07
CA MET A 642 12.77 2.98 -9.52
C MET A 642 12.49 4.26 -10.33
N ASP A 643 11.81 5.24 -9.72
CA ASP A 643 11.49 6.51 -10.35
C ASP A 643 12.62 7.55 -10.29
N MET A 644 13.69 7.32 -9.53
CA MET A 644 14.80 8.26 -9.41
C MET A 644 15.91 7.97 -10.41
N THR A 645 16.65 9.00 -10.82
CA THR A 645 17.87 8.86 -11.63
C THR A 645 19.08 8.53 -10.76
N ILE A 646 20.20 8.18 -11.34
CA ILE A 646 21.47 7.96 -10.62
C ILE A 646 21.88 9.23 -9.86
N SER A 647 21.85 10.39 -10.52
CA SER A 647 22.21 11.69 -9.90
C SER A 647 21.29 12.01 -8.71
N GLU A 648 19.99 11.74 -8.86
CA GLU A 648 19.01 11.97 -7.79
C GLU A 648 19.22 11.02 -6.60
N HIS A 649 19.64 9.76 -6.83
CA HIS A 649 19.99 8.84 -5.77
C HIS A 649 21.23 9.33 -5.00
N PHE A 650 22.27 9.75 -5.70
CA PHE A 650 23.45 10.32 -5.02
C PHE A 650 23.07 11.51 -4.15
N HIS A 651 22.28 12.45 -4.67
CA HIS A 651 21.80 13.60 -3.90
C HIS A 651 20.97 13.17 -2.67
N PHE A 652 20.04 12.24 -2.84
CA PHE A 652 19.17 11.76 -1.77
C PHE A 652 19.99 11.10 -0.64
N TYR A 653 20.88 10.16 -0.99
CA TYR A 653 21.69 9.45 0.01
C TYR A 653 22.76 10.35 0.66
N SER A 654 23.32 11.32 -0.09
CA SER A 654 24.22 12.33 0.48
C SER A 654 23.54 13.17 1.55
N LEU A 655 22.28 13.55 1.34
CA LEU A 655 21.48 14.25 2.35
C LEU A 655 21.20 13.37 3.58
N LEU A 656 20.96 12.06 3.40
CA LEU A 656 20.78 11.12 4.51
C LEU A 656 22.06 11.00 5.35
N HIS A 657 23.22 10.93 4.69
CA HIS A 657 24.53 10.92 5.34
C HIS A 657 24.98 12.29 5.88
N ARG A 658 24.15 13.34 5.75
CA ARG A 658 24.43 14.71 6.19
C ARG A 658 25.73 15.26 5.62
N MET A 659 26.03 14.94 4.35
CA MET A 659 27.21 15.41 3.64
C MET A 659 27.08 16.88 3.26
N SER A 660 28.21 17.60 3.19
CA SER A 660 28.25 18.94 2.63
C SER A 660 28.04 18.90 1.10
N PRO A 661 27.57 19.98 0.46
CA PRO A 661 27.38 20.01 -1.00
C PRO A 661 28.69 19.80 -1.78
N GLU A 662 29.82 20.27 -1.23
CA GLU A 662 31.15 20.11 -1.82
C GLU A 662 31.62 18.64 -1.75
N HIS A 663 31.42 17.99 -0.61
CA HIS A 663 31.69 16.56 -0.41
C HIS A 663 30.80 15.71 -1.30
N GLU A 664 29.49 15.97 -1.34
CA GLU A 664 28.54 15.30 -2.24
C GLU A 664 29.03 15.34 -3.69
N LYS A 665 29.38 16.53 -4.17
CA LYS A 665 29.80 16.72 -5.55
C LYS A 665 31.07 15.94 -5.88
N ARG A 666 32.11 16.06 -5.01
CA ARG A 666 33.39 15.37 -5.22
C ARG A 666 33.21 13.85 -5.24
N ASN A 667 32.52 13.33 -4.23
CA ASN A 667 32.38 11.88 -4.04
C ASN A 667 31.46 11.26 -5.11
N SER A 668 30.32 11.88 -5.43
CA SER A 668 29.42 11.38 -6.48
C SER A 668 30.06 11.44 -7.87
N GLU A 669 30.76 12.51 -8.22
CA GLU A 669 31.49 12.60 -9.50
C GLU A 669 32.59 11.54 -9.60
N ARG A 670 33.32 11.26 -8.53
CA ARG A 670 34.35 10.21 -8.43
C ARG A 670 33.72 8.81 -8.68
N LEU A 671 32.65 8.48 -7.96
CA LEU A 671 32.00 7.18 -8.08
C LEU A 671 31.34 6.97 -9.47
N ILE A 672 30.73 8.01 -10.01
CA ILE A 672 30.16 8.01 -11.37
C ILE A 672 31.25 7.74 -12.43
N GLN A 673 32.45 8.29 -12.24
CA GLN A 673 33.59 8.09 -13.15
C GLN A 673 34.19 6.68 -13.02
N LEU A 674 34.39 6.18 -11.77
CA LEU A 674 34.98 4.87 -11.50
C LEU A 674 34.13 3.73 -12.09
N LEU A 675 32.82 3.86 -12.09
CA LEU A 675 31.88 2.85 -12.57
C LEU A 675 31.31 3.12 -13.97
N ASP A 676 31.81 4.15 -14.67
CA ASP A 676 31.40 4.55 -16.02
C ASP A 676 29.88 4.77 -16.15
N LEU A 677 29.31 5.52 -15.20
CA LEU A 677 27.87 5.85 -15.14
C LEU A 677 27.54 7.23 -15.74
N LYS A 678 28.53 7.94 -16.29
CA LYS A 678 28.39 9.35 -16.68
C LYS A 678 27.30 9.61 -17.72
N ASP A 679 27.24 8.77 -18.74
CA ASP A 679 26.33 8.96 -19.87
C ASP A 679 24.87 8.62 -19.55
N ILE A 680 24.64 7.87 -18.46
CA ILE A 680 23.32 7.38 -18.03
C ILE A 680 22.85 7.99 -16.71
N LYS A 681 23.60 8.92 -16.12
CA LYS A 681 23.37 9.46 -14.76
C LYS A 681 22.00 10.14 -14.57
N ASP A 682 21.40 10.66 -15.66
CA ASP A 682 20.13 11.40 -15.64
C ASP A 682 18.95 10.58 -16.19
N ILE A 683 19.17 9.26 -16.42
CA ILE A 683 18.13 8.30 -16.84
C ILE A 683 17.48 7.67 -15.59
N PRO A 684 16.13 7.55 -15.51
CA PRO A 684 15.47 6.86 -14.42
C PRO A 684 15.88 5.38 -14.31
N ILE A 685 16.02 4.86 -13.10
CA ILE A 685 16.51 3.48 -12.86
C ILE A 685 15.68 2.43 -13.60
N ARG A 686 14.36 2.59 -13.68
CA ARG A 686 13.47 1.66 -14.41
C ARG A 686 13.79 1.48 -15.88
N GLU A 687 14.58 2.40 -16.48
CA GLU A 687 14.97 2.39 -17.89
C GLU A 687 16.41 1.91 -18.09
N LEU A 688 17.15 1.65 -16.99
CA LEU A 688 18.54 1.18 -17.02
C LEU A 688 18.63 -0.34 -17.13
N SER A 689 19.79 -0.82 -17.58
CA SER A 689 20.12 -2.25 -17.52
C SER A 689 20.30 -2.71 -16.07
N GLU A 690 20.04 -3.99 -15.79
CA GLU A 690 20.24 -4.57 -14.46
C GLU A 690 21.69 -4.43 -13.96
N GLY A 691 22.67 -4.53 -14.87
CA GLY A 691 24.08 -4.30 -14.56
C GLY A 691 24.37 -2.86 -14.13
N ASP A 692 23.79 -1.85 -14.79
CA ASP A 692 23.97 -0.46 -14.42
C ASP A 692 23.28 -0.12 -13.09
N VAL A 693 22.08 -0.69 -12.87
CA VAL A 693 21.40 -0.62 -11.59
C VAL A 693 22.25 -1.23 -10.47
N ARG A 694 22.90 -2.37 -10.72
CA ARG A 694 23.82 -3.00 -9.76
C ARG A 694 25.04 -2.14 -9.46
N LYS A 695 25.65 -1.54 -10.51
CA LYS A 695 26.75 -0.58 -10.32
C LYS A 695 26.37 0.61 -9.45
N LEU A 696 25.15 1.15 -9.60
CA LEU A 696 24.63 2.18 -8.71
C LEU A 696 24.49 1.68 -7.26
N ALA A 697 23.93 0.50 -7.03
CA ALA A 697 23.78 -0.06 -5.69
C ALA A 697 25.14 -0.21 -4.98
N ILE A 698 26.17 -0.66 -5.73
CA ILE A 698 27.54 -0.73 -5.23
C ILE A 698 28.06 0.69 -4.92
N ALA A 699 27.93 1.65 -5.85
CA ALA A 699 28.38 3.01 -5.67
C ALA A 699 27.81 3.67 -4.41
N LEU A 700 26.53 3.44 -4.13
CA LEU A 700 25.88 4.00 -2.93
C LEU A 700 26.46 3.47 -1.62
N SER A 701 26.99 2.23 -1.59
CA SER A 701 27.66 1.71 -0.41
C SER A 701 29.02 2.37 -0.16
N PHE A 702 29.62 3.04 -1.15
CA PHE A 702 30.85 3.81 -1.01
C PHE A 702 30.60 5.31 -0.78
N LEU A 703 29.38 5.78 -0.84
CA LEU A 703 29.03 7.21 -0.77
C LEU A 703 29.16 7.63 0.67
N GLY A 704 29.14 7.22 1.66
CA GLY A 704 29.18 7.73 3.03
C GLY A 704 30.58 7.65 3.65
N ARG A 705 30.64 7.98 4.95
CA ARG A 705 31.86 7.94 5.77
C ARG A 705 32.14 6.56 6.35
N ALA A 706 31.37 5.54 5.98
CA ALA A 706 31.50 4.21 6.55
C ALA A 706 32.94 3.69 6.41
N GLN A 707 33.49 3.26 7.53
CA GLN A 707 34.81 2.64 7.58
C GLN A 707 34.78 1.16 7.20
N ILE A 708 33.60 0.56 7.31
CA ILE A 708 33.34 -0.86 7.01
C ILE A 708 32.30 -0.94 5.90
N ILE A 709 32.62 -1.65 4.83
CA ILE A 709 31.73 -1.87 3.71
C ILE A 709 31.46 -3.37 3.55
N LEU A 710 30.19 -3.73 3.67
CA LEU A 710 29.73 -5.09 3.46
C LEU A 710 29.12 -5.21 2.07
N LEU A 711 29.66 -6.12 1.26
CA LEU A 711 29.24 -6.38 -0.12
C LEU A 711 28.65 -7.79 -0.22
N ASP A 712 27.32 -7.88 -0.43
CA ASP A 712 26.64 -9.17 -0.59
C ASP A 712 26.40 -9.44 -2.07
N GLU A 713 27.14 -10.42 -2.60
CA GLU A 713 27.15 -10.83 -4.03
C GLU A 713 27.21 -9.64 -5.01
N PRO A 714 28.19 -8.72 -4.87
CA PRO A 714 28.14 -7.44 -5.59
C PRO A 714 28.19 -7.59 -7.11
N THR A 715 28.88 -8.61 -7.63
CA THR A 715 29.21 -8.74 -9.06
C THR A 715 28.47 -9.85 -9.77
N ALA A 716 27.50 -10.53 -9.11
CA ALA A 716 26.82 -11.70 -9.65
C ALA A 716 26.12 -11.45 -11.00
N THR A 717 25.53 -10.27 -11.20
CA THR A 717 24.79 -9.89 -12.41
C THR A 717 25.62 -9.04 -13.40
N LEU A 718 26.91 -8.82 -13.11
CA LEU A 718 27.76 -7.95 -13.93
C LEU A 718 28.49 -8.72 -15.02
N ASP A 719 28.65 -8.08 -16.17
CA ASP A 719 29.55 -8.53 -17.22
C ASP A 719 31.03 -8.47 -16.77
N PRO A 720 31.95 -9.16 -17.45
CA PRO A 720 33.34 -9.23 -17.03
C PRO A 720 34.06 -7.87 -16.97
N VAL A 721 33.67 -6.90 -17.82
CA VAL A 721 34.28 -5.56 -17.81
C VAL A 721 33.81 -4.76 -16.60
N SER A 722 32.50 -4.72 -16.39
CA SER A 722 31.89 -4.07 -15.21
C SER A 722 32.39 -4.69 -13.90
N ARG A 723 32.52 -6.02 -13.84
CA ARG A 723 33.08 -6.73 -12.69
C ARG A 723 34.51 -6.26 -12.39
N ARG A 724 35.34 -6.13 -13.41
CA ARG A 724 36.70 -5.61 -13.25
C ARG A 724 36.73 -4.18 -12.71
N GLN A 725 35.82 -3.30 -13.20
CA GLN A 725 35.71 -1.93 -12.68
C GLN A 725 35.39 -1.93 -11.18
N VAL A 726 34.47 -2.78 -10.73
CA VAL A 726 34.15 -2.94 -9.31
C VAL A 726 35.37 -3.45 -8.51
N HIS A 727 36.10 -4.45 -9.02
CA HIS A 727 37.31 -4.95 -8.37
C HIS A 727 38.37 -3.85 -8.22
N GLU A 728 38.63 -3.08 -9.29
CA GLU A 728 39.57 -1.94 -9.27
C GLU A 728 39.12 -0.89 -8.23
N MET A 729 37.82 -0.60 -8.12
CA MET A 729 37.30 0.32 -7.11
C MET A 729 37.49 -0.20 -5.69
N VAL A 730 37.21 -1.48 -5.43
CA VAL A 730 37.44 -2.08 -4.09
C VAL A 730 38.93 -2.04 -3.71
N LEU A 731 39.82 -2.38 -4.65
CA LEU A 731 41.27 -2.32 -4.44
C LEU A 731 41.79 -0.90 -4.22
N TYR A 732 41.18 0.12 -4.84
CA TYR A 732 41.51 1.53 -4.62
C TYR A 732 41.31 1.96 -3.16
N TYR A 733 40.23 1.48 -2.54
CA TYR A 733 39.92 1.79 -1.13
C TYR A 733 40.54 0.81 -0.12
N ARG A 734 41.26 -0.24 -0.57
CA ARG A 734 41.91 -1.22 0.29
C ARG A 734 42.94 -0.57 1.20
N GLY A 735 42.97 -0.96 2.47
CA GLY A 735 43.82 -0.37 3.50
C GLY A 735 43.23 0.84 4.20
N GLN A 736 42.33 1.58 3.56
CA GLN A 736 41.61 2.72 4.14
C GLN A 736 40.28 2.28 4.75
N LYS A 737 39.54 1.44 4.02
CA LYS A 737 38.28 0.88 4.46
C LYS A 737 38.42 -0.62 4.67
N THR A 738 37.65 -1.15 5.60
CA THR A 738 37.53 -2.58 5.86
C THR A 738 36.42 -3.13 4.99
N PHE A 739 36.66 -4.23 4.29
CA PHE A 739 35.69 -4.84 3.44
C PHE A 739 35.28 -6.23 3.95
N MET A 740 33.99 -6.52 3.88
CA MET A 740 33.43 -7.85 4.09
C MET A 740 32.71 -8.26 2.79
N LEU A 741 33.28 -9.22 2.08
CA LEU A 741 32.76 -9.70 0.78
C LEU A 741 32.08 -11.05 0.96
N CYS A 742 30.78 -11.10 0.69
CA CYS A 742 30.07 -12.37 0.53
C CYS A 742 29.89 -12.64 -0.96
N THR A 743 30.43 -13.75 -1.43
CA THR A 743 30.30 -14.12 -2.85
C THR A 743 30.26 -15.66 -3.00
N HIS A 744 29.59 -16.11 -4.05
CA HIS A 744 29.70 -17.49 -4.51
C HIS A 744 30.71 -17.64 -5.65
N LEU A 745 31.28 -16.53 -6.14
CA LEU A 745 32.32 -16.51 -7.17
C LEU A 745 33.69 -16.65 -6.51
N LEU A 746 34.17 -17.87 -6.44
CA LEU A 746 35.43 -18.21 -5.78
C LEU A 746 36.64 -17.50 -6.37
N SER A 747 36.65 -17.28 -7.69
CA SER A 747 37.68 -16.48 -8.36
C SER A 747 37.72 -15.01 -7.91
N GLU A 748 36.59 -14.43 -7.54
CA GLU A 748 36.51 -13.07 -6.99
C GLU A 748 37.13 -13.01 -5.59
N ALA A 749 36.77 -13.98 -4.74
CA ALA A 749 37.34 -14.09 -3.40
C ALA A 749 38.86 -14.34 -3.42
N GLU A 750 39.33 -15.17 -4.35
CA GLU A 750 40.76 -15.46 -4.58
C GLU A 750 41.51 -14.20 -5.01
N ALA A 751 40.91 -13.38 -5.85
CA ALA A 751 41.57 -12.15 -6.40
C ALA A 751 41.58 -10.98 -5.42
N LEU A 752 40.59 -10.88 -4.53
CA LEU A 752 40.37 -9.69 -3.70
C LEU A 752 40.72 -9.90 -2.21
N CYS A 753 40.37 -11.07 -1.64
CA CYS A 753 40.35 -11.26 -0.20
C CYS A 753 41.74 -11.53 0.40
N ASP A 754 42.04 -10.89 1.56
CA ASP A 754 43.23 -11.17 2.37
C ASP A 754 43.06 -12.49 3.15
N ASN A 755 41.85 -12.66 3.75
CA ASN A 755 41.45 -13.87 4.46
C ASN A 755 40.03 -14.26 4.03
N ILE A 756 39.76 -15.55 4.04
CA ILE A 756 38.51 -16.14 3.67
C ILE A 756 38.04 -17.05 4.80
N SER A 757 36.78 -16.95 5.18
CA SER A 757 36.09 -17.96 6.00
C SER A 757 35.17 -18.81 5.13
N ILE A 758 35.18 -20.12 5.35
CA ILE A 758 34.25 -21.04 4.68
C ILE A 758 33.23 -21.51 5.71
N MET A 759 31.95 -21.17 5.42
CA MET A 759 30.83 -21.57 6.26
C MET A 759 30.12 -22.79 5.71
N ILE A 760 29.81 -23.75 6.59
CA ILE A 760 29.08 -24.96 6.27
C ILE A 760 28.03 -25.23 7.36
N LYS A 761 26.76 -25.35 6.97
CA LYS A 761 25.62 -25.66 7.87
C LYS A 761 25.63 -24.81 9.17
N GLY A 762 25.86 -23.52 9.03
CA GLY A 762 25.82 -22.56 10.15
C GLY A 762 27.12 -22.45 10.96
N ASN A 763 28.15 -23.28 10.68
CA ASN A 763 29.46 -23.25 11.37
C ASN A 763 30.52 -22.64 10.45
N VAL A 764 31.52 -21.98 11.03
CA VAL A 764 32.77 -21.63 10.34
C VAL A 764 33.67 -22.87 10.35
N TYR A 765 33.81 -23.46 9.18
CA TYR A 765 34.62 -24.69 9.04
C TYR A 765 36.13 -24.39 9.09
N THR A 766 36.57 -23.39 8.33
CA THR A 766 37.98 -22.97 8.28
C THR A 766 38.12 -21.50 7.96
N VAL A 767 39.28 -20.92 8.35
CA VAL A 767 39.66 -19.53 8.06
C VAL A 767 41.10 -19.48 7.62
N GLY A 768 41.43 -18.69 6.60
CA GLY A 768 42.81 -18.51 6.16
C GLY A 768 42.92 -17.66 4.89
N SER A 769 44.18 -17.36 4.50
CA SER A 769 44.42 -16.71 3.21
C SER A 769 44.12 -17.64 2.05
N PRO A 770 43.73 -17.13 0.85
CA PRO A 770 43.50 -17.98 -0.32
C PRO A 770 44.62 -18.94 -0.60
N GLN A 771 45.88 -18.48 -0.51
CA GLN A 771 47.10 -19.27 -0.73
C GLN A 771 47.24 -20.37 0.33
N TYR A 772 46.98 -20.02 1.60
CA TYR A 772 47.02 -21.01 2.67
C TYR A 772 45.98 -22.11 2.49
N LEU A 773 44.75 -21.75 2.17
CA LEU A 773 43.68 -22.73 1.93
C LEU A 773 44.00 -23.64 0.72
N GLN A 774 44.58 -23.06 -0.34
CA GLN A 774 45.03 -23.84 -1.50
C GLN A 774 46.16 -24.78 -1.17
N SER A 775 47.11 -24.38 -0.33
CA SER A 775 48.22 -25.23 0.08
C SER A 775 47.81 -26.39 1.01
N LYS A 776 46.83 -26.14 1.88
CA LYS A 776 46.38 -27.11 2.88
C LYS A 776 45.34 -28.14 2.31
N PHE A 777 44.39 -27.68 1.56
CA PHE A 777 43.28 -28.45 1.05
C PHE A 777 43.37 -28.74 -0.45
N GLY A 778 44.37 -28.16 -1.15
CA GLY A 778 44.54 -28.43 -2.57
C GLY A 778 45.11 -29.85 -2.78
N THR A 779 44.34 -30.67 -3.47
CA THR A 779 44.69 -32.05 -3.70
C THR A 779 45.66 -32.22 -4.87
N ASP A 780 45.71 -31.31 -5.82
CA ASP A 780 46.40 -31.45 -7.09
C ASP A 780 47.12 -30.18 -7.55
N PHE A 781 48.26 -30.33 -8.21
CA PHE A 781 48.82 -29.30 -9.09
C PHE A 781 48.26 -29.49 -10.49
N LYS A 782 47.90 -28.37 -11.15
CA LYS A 782 47.46 -28.32 -12.53
C LYS A 782 48.63 -27.93 -13.42
N VAL A 783 48.96 -28.76 -14.41
CA VAL A 783 49.99 -28.50 -15.38
C VAL A 783 49.31 -28.30 -16.72
N ASP A 784 49.28 -27.05 -17.22
CA ASP A 784 48.77 -26.69 -18.55
C ASP A 784 49.94 -26.65 -19.53
N MET A 785 49.81 -27.36 -20.63
CA MET A 785 50.86 -27.51 -21.61
C MET A 785 50.37 -27.11 -22.99
N GLN A 786 51.13 -26.25 -23.68
CA GLN A 786 50.93 -25.93 -25.07
C GLN A 786 51.84 -26.80 -25.91
N LEU A 787 51.28 -27.58 -26.85
CA LEU A 787 52.00 -28.43 -27.76
C LEU A 787 52.70 -27.56 -28.83
N GLU A 788 53.77 -28.15 -29.44
CA GLU A 788 54.50 -27.47 -30.50
C GLU A 788 53.69 -27.38 -31.79
N ASP A 789 52.93 -28.44 -32.10
CA ASP A 789 51.99 -28.53 -33.22
C ASP A 789 50.67 -29.25 -32.81
N GLU A 790 49.73 -29.33 -33.75
CA GLU A 790 48.42 -29.97 -33.54
C GLU A 790 48.40 -31.45 -33.92
N GLN A 791 49.54 -32.06 -34.15
CA GLN A 791 49.63 -33.46 -34.54
C GLN A 791 49.43 -34.38 -33.33
N GLU A 792 48.73 -35.48 -33.56
CA GLU A 792 48.41 -36.46 -32.48
C GLU A 792 49.65 -37.12 -31.92
N GLU A 793 50.66 -37.34 -32.76
CA GLU A 793 51.97 -37.87 -32.37
C GLU A 793 52.70 -36.99 -31.35
N THR A 794 52.60 -35.68 -31.49
CA THR A 794 53.18 -34.73 -30.54
C THR A 794 52.47 -34.79 -29.19
N GLY A 795 51.14 -34.95 -29.21
CA GLY A 795 50.34 -35.16 -27.98
C GLY A 795 50.73 -36.49 -27.30
N GLU A 796 51.00 -37.59 -28.04
CA GLU A 796 51.40 -38.85 -27.49
C GLU A 796 52.83 -38.81 -26.91
N LYS A 797 53.74 -38.05 -27.49
CA LYS A 797 55.09 -37.80 -26.89
C LYS A 797 54.97 -37.16 -25.50
N VAL A 798 54.06 -36.13 -25.37
CA VAL A 798 53.81 -35.49 -24.09
C VAL A 798 53.16 -36.44 -23.07
N ASP A 799 52.18 -37.26 -23.52
CA ASP A 799 51.53 -38.24 -22.69
C ASP A 799 52.56 -39.26 -22.18
N LYS A 800 53.49 -39.70 -23.04
CA LYS A 800 54.57 -40.62 -22.65
C LYS A 800 55.60 -40.00 -21.71
N PHE A 801 55.98 -38.73 -21.93
CA PHE A 801 56.80 -37.96 -21.00
C PHE A 801 56.20 -37.93 -19.59
N PHE A 802 54.91 -37.69 -19.42
CA PHE A 802 54.25 -37.74 -18.14
C PHE A 802 54.23 -39.13 -17.54
N GLN A 803 53.94 -40.16 -18.32
CA GLN A 803 53.90 -41.53 -17.83
C GLN A 803 55.29 -42.01 -17.29
N GLU A 804 56.39 -41.56 -17.93
CA GLU A 804 57.72 -41.92 -17.53
C GLU A 804 58.25 -41.11 -16.32
N ASN A 805 57.91 -39.77 -16.27
CA ASN A 805 58.51 -38.89 -15.32
C ASN A 805 57.57 -38.59 -14.12
N ILE A 806 56.25 -38.59 -14.34
CA ILE A 806 55.24 -38.28 -13.35
C ILE A 806 54.07 -39.24 -13.45
N PRO A 807 54.29 -40.55 -13.14
CA PRO A 807 53.25 -41.56 -13.42
C PRO A 807 51.95 -41.40 -12.66
N GLN A 808 51.94 -40.57 -11.59
CA GLN A 808 50.72 -40.27 -10.82
C GLN A 808 49.87 -39.15 -11.43
N ALA A 809 50.36 -38.49 -12.53
CA ALA A 809 49.61 -37.45 -13.20
C ALA A 809 48.41 -38.02 -13.98
N ALA A 810 47.24 -37.48 -13.78
CA ALA A 810 46.03 -37.81 -14.51
C ALA A 810 45.76 -36.75 -15.59
N ILE A 811 45.47 -37.20 -16.82
CA ILE A 811 45.09 -36.29 -17.90
C ILE A 811 43.69 -35.75 -17.60
N SER A 812 43.58 -34.44 -17.50
CA SER A 812 42.30 -33.75 -17.30
C SER A 812 41.63 -33.33 -18.63
N ILE A 813 42.39 -32.73 -19.54
CA ILE A 813 41.89 -32.27 -20.82
C ILE A 813 42.88 -32.60 -21.95
N LYS A 814 42.36 -33.22 -23.03
CA LYS A 814 43.08 -33.41 -24.29
C LYS A 814 42.51 -32.51 -25.36
N ARG A 815 43.37 -31.63 -25.93
CA ARG A 815 43.04 -30.78 -27.05
C ARG A 815 44.14 -30.95 -28.12
N PRO A 816 43.89 -30.69 -29.39
CA PRO A 816 44.91 -30.82 -30.43
C PRO A 816 46.18 -29.99 -30.15
N SER A 817 46.03 -28.76 -29.62
CA SER A 817 47.15 -27.83 -29.35
C SER A 817 47.57 -27.80 -27.87
N ALA A 818 46.89 -28.53 -26.96
CA ALA A 818 47.15 -28.39 -25.52
C ALA A 818 46.83 -29.70 -24.74
N ARG A 819 47.55 -29.90 -23.66
CA ARG A 819 47.27 -30.98 -22.67
C ARG A 819 47.20 -30.36 -21.26
N ILE A 820 46.28 -30.84 -20.47
CA ILE A 820 46.16 -30.46 -19.06
C ILE A 820 46.23 -31.69 -18.19
N TYR A 821 47.21 -31.69 -17.27
CA TYR A 821 47.39 -32.77 -16.29
C TYR A 821 47.10 -32.27 -14.90
N ASN A 822 46.47 -33.12 -14.10
CA ASN A 822 46.36 -32.96 -12.66
C ASN A 822 47.39 -33.89 -11.99
N VAL A 823 48.28 -33.33 -11.18
CA VAL A 823 49.35 -34.06 -10.49
C VAL A 823 49.04 -34.00 -8.99
N PRO A 824 48.83 -35.16 -8.30
CA PRO A 824 48.51 -35.14 -6.87
C PRO A 824 49.62 -34.45 -6.07
N ALA A 825 49.26 -33.44 -5.24
CA ALA A 825 50.24 -32.68 -4.46
C ALA A 825 50.98 -33.52 -3.40
N ILE A 826 50.38 -34.61 -2.96
CA ILE A 826 51.00 -35.57 -2.04
C ILE A 826 52.16 -36.32 -2.72
N SER A 827 52.12 -36.51 -4.03
CA SER A 827 53.08 -37.33 -4.78
C SER A 827 54.36 -36.63 -5.17
N ILE A 828 54.31 -35.27 -5.31
CA ILE A 828 55.47 -34.49 -5.77
C ILE A 828 55.45 -33.07 -5.22
N ASN A 829 56.64 -32.60 -4.79
CA ASN A 829 56.79 -31.19 -4.41
C ASN A 829 56.81 -30.31 -5.65
N LEU A 830 56.19 -29.11 -5.56
CA LEU A 830 56.05 -28.16 -6.66
C LEU A 830 57.41 -27.79 -7.28
N GLY A 831 58.51 -27.64 -6.47
CA GLY A 831 59.84 -27.37 -6.94
C GLY A 831 60.40 -28.51 -7.77
N VAL A 832 60.15 -29.78 -7.38
CA VAL A 832 60.57 -30.97 -8.12
C VAL A 832 59.74 -31.08 -9.43
N LEU A 833 58.42 -30.73 -9.37
CA LEU A 833 57.59 -30.68 -10.56
C LEU A 833 58.11 -29.69 -11.57
N PHE A 834 58.41 -28.44 -11.13
CA PHE A 834 59.01 -27.40 -12.03
C PHE A 834 60.35 -27.86 -12.60
N LYS A 835 61.22 -28.49 -11.81
CA LYS A 835 62.48 -29.03 -12.29
C LYS A 835 62.31 -30.06 -13.39
N LYS A 836 61.41 -31.02 -13.21
CA LYS A 836 61.09 -32.04 -14.24
C LYS A 836 60.46 -31.41 -15.51
N MET A 837 59.62 -30.40 -15.34
CA MET A 837 59.03 -29.68 -16.48
C MET A 837 60.07 -28.91 -17.27
N GLU A 838 61.02 -28.22 -16.56
CA GLU A 838 62.12 -27.52 -17.23
C GLU A 838 63.09 -28.48 -17.95
N GLU A 839 63.37 -29.64 -17.33
CA GLU A 839 64.15 -30.69 -17.97
C GLU A 839 63.41 -31.23 -19.22
N GLY A 840 62.12 -31.47 -19.13
CA GLY A 840 61.28 -31.90 -20.24
C GLY A 840 61.20 -30.91 -21.38
N LYS A 841 61.17 -29.60 -21.10
CA LYS A 841 61.17 -28.52 -22.09
C LYS A 841 62.48 -28.42 -22.86
N LYS A 842 63.62 -28.82 -22.27
CA LYS A 842 64.90 -28.85 -22.92
C LYS A 842 65.13 -30.07 -23.83
N GLY A 843 64.29 -31.09 -23.65
CA GLY A 843 64.22 -32.28 -24.49
C GLY A 843 63.19 -32.11 -25.60
N ASP A 844 63.28 -32.95 -26.66
CA ASP A 844 62.28 -32.99 -27.77
C ASP A 844 61.00 -33.74 -27.34
N ASN A 845 60.25 -33.24 -26.32
CA ASN A 845 59.09 -33.86 -25.76
C ASN A 845 57.78 -33.30 -26.29
N GLY A 846 57.82 -32.45 -27.34
CA GLY A 846 56.63 -31.97 -28.05
C GLY A 846 55.82 -30.86 -27.38
N PHE A 847 56.33 -30.15 -26.37
CA PHE A 847 55.66 -28.99 -25.76
C PHE A 847 56.56 -27.76 -25.72
N LYS A 848 55.97 -26.65 -26.09
CA LYS A 848 56.64 -25.34 -26.19
C LYS A 848 56.60 -24.50 -24.93
N TYR A 849 55.40 -24.46 -24.30
CA TYR A 849 55.17 -23.73 -23.05
C TYR A 849 54.42 -24.60 -22.09
N TYR A 850 54.68 -24.38 -20.81
CA TYR A 850 53.88 -24.97 -19.74
C TYR A 850 53.63 -24.00 -18.62
N THR A 851 52.53 -24.15 -17.88
CA THR A 851 52.24 -23.46 -16.66
C THR A 851 51.93 -24.50 -15.55
N CYS A 852 52.55 -24.34 -14.41
CA CYS A 852 52.19 -25.13 -13.21
C CYS A 852 51.49 -24.22 -12.23
N SER A 853 50.26 -24.53 -11.88
CA SER A 853 49.49 -23.79 -10.90
C SER A 853 49.02 -24.70 -9.77
N SER A 854 48.87 -24.18 -8.59
CA SER A 854 48.18 -24.84 -7.48
C SER A 854 46.72 -25.07 -7.82
N SER A 855 46.04 -25.91 -7.08
CA SER A 855 44.60 -26.13 -7.17
C SER A 855 43.84 -24.81 -7.04
N SER A 856 42.85 -24.55 -7.90
CA SER A 856 42.02 -23.35 -7.76
C SER A 856 41.22 -23.40 -6.45
N LEU A 857 40.88 -22.23 -5.92
CA LEU A 857 40.05 -22.13 -4.72
C LEU A 857 38.70 -22.86 -4.89
N GLU A 858 38.22 -23.00 -6.13
CA GLU A 858 37.01 -23.74 -6.45
C GLU A 858 37.13 -25.25 -6.14
N LYS A 859 38.25 -25.87 -6.54
CA LYS A 859 38.52 -27.28 -6.19
C LYS A 859 38.71 -27.47 -4.69
N VAL A 860 39.40 -26.55 -4.05
CA VAL A 860 39.59 -26.52 -2.60
C VAL A 860 38.24 -26.44 -1.87
N PHE A 861 37.37 -25.58 -2.30
CA PHE A 861 36.03 -25.43 -1.73
C PHE A 861 35.20 -26.72 -1.87
N MET A 862 35.19 -27.30 -3.07
CA MET A 862 34.49 -28.56 -3.32
C MET A 862 35.05 -29.72 -2.44
N GLU A 863 36.37 -29.78 -2.25
CA GLU A 863 36.99 -30.78 -1.38
C GLU A 863 36.64 -30.54 0.10
N ILE A 864 36.63 -29.31 0.55
CA ILE A 864 36.20 -28.93 1.92
C ILE A 864 34.73 -29.33 2.15
N VAL A 865 33.84 -29.09 1.19
CA VAL A 865 32.44 -29.49 1.28
C VAL A 865 32.35 -31.04 1.36
N ARG A 866 33.08 -31.75 0.50
CA ARG A 866 33.12 -33.21 0.48
C ARG A 866 33.61 -33.80 1.82
N ILE A 867 34.69 -33.26 2.39
CA ILE A 867 35.21 -33.68 3.68
C ILE A 867 34.20 -33.42 4.80
N SER A 868 33.49 -32.28 4.76
CA SER A 868 32.53 -31.89 5.79
C SER A 868 31.23 -32.69 5.78
N GLU A 869 30.87 -33.27 4.63
CA GLU A 869 29.64 -34.06 4.45
C GLU A 869 29.84 -35.54 4.74
N GLY A 870 31.09 -35.99 4.97
CA GLY A 870 31.44 -37.39 5.07
C GLY A 870 31.36 -38.08 3.71
N GLU A 871 31.87 -39.30 3.58
CA GLU A 871 31.89 -40.07 2.32
C GLU A 871 30.48 -40.45 1.76
N GLU A 872 29.40 -40.04 2.39
CA GLU A 872 28.00 -40.27 1.94
C GLU A 872 27.47 -39.19 0.97
N GLY A 873 28.34 -38.27 0.52
CA GLY A 873 27.96 -37.21 -0.42
C GLY A 873 27.66 -37.73 -1.83
N THR A 874 26.40 -38.01 -2.12
CA THR A 874 25.91 -38.09 -3.50
C THR A 874 26.04 -36.73 -4.14
N LEU A 875 26.84 -36.64 -5.16
CA LEU A 875 26.98 -35.49 -6.09
C LEU A 875 25.59 -34.92 -6.47
N MET A 876 25.28 -33.69 -6.06
CA MET A 876 24.29 -32.86 -6.74
C MET A 876 24.96 -31.83 -7.62
#